data_d723ab7ec22a6dde10e8888c42751fce
#
_entry.id   d723ab7ec22a6dde10e8888c42751fce
#
_cell.length_a   1.000
_cell.length_b   1.000
_cell.length_c   1.000
_cell.angle_alpha   90.00
_cell.angle_beta   90.00
_cell.angle_gamma   90.00
#
_symmetry.space_group_name_H-M   'P 1'
#
loop_
_entity.id
_entity.type
_entity.pdbx_description
1 polymer ?
#
loop_
_entity_poly.entity_id
_entity_poly.type
_entity_poly.pdbx_seq_one_letter_code
_entity_poly.pdbx_strand_id
1 'polypeptide(L)'
;MQTENDNQEVTGRKVSGKKVLLWTVIFLLLFFLIPFFAIPAYLSSSSGKNLILSKVNSSIDGKVEVDSISMSWFEGVKANKLNFTNNSGTTKATAEQIAARPSYFALIGGRIVIDEARIDKPYVSINLTEKQPQKTELIGTGEPIEKLASAEMKVVSAPKPAMPAFPLDRLNLTINEGNFKISAPDANQNIQTLEMKDINSKIALRPLGSKSSFDVSMTVAGANEVSGIAASGQITTAKKEWSLTNATGQLSVDINGLELSTLAPLLSAIDVNASAGGTVTASVEAKLQKGQFENLQGTINAANLDITGAFLKGDRLQSSKFQTNVKLNTTEKVINIDRFTIEADGLTAQAKGTVPKTLRSFEDFMKADSTDTLQAEFDCDVAKTFKQIKTIANFKQDFDINYGRLSGNVNTQAQNGQRTLAGKVKLWALEGKFPVKRIILSKPVEVDAKIISQNQVITVEKLLIDSAFAKASLNGTTDNMNYTADLDLAKMQSDVGQFIDIKPQLSGTAQLIGKGSLVNRVFASTGNASINNLTITMPDGAVLSETSATAGFDFQADIDKKQLGVKTADIAASFGKINITNLTAPLEENPQTPLQFNTIFAVELEKLNTWAAALGKTDANTQFAGFARGDLAFKKTGSIFDVSTKQIALENLKITSPGKEPFIQPNMTISFNGKFDTAQKVYDIPQLNISSPQIKISGSLSNADLGANTKTEANFKADYDLAAASSLISPFLPQGFNATGKRSDTLWFSSIYPKNAPAQFKANLNAKTTFGFDSADYMGLNLGKSDFNVKIENGLMTIAPFSTVVNNGKFNFGGSANFSEKPALLKTPGQMKIFDNIQITQQTSDILLGYINPIFANATNVSGTLNFDCEKLVFPLEKGYDKTIAVAGTLSITNMRLGSPLLNIIIQLIGGPADPIITVQPTKFTVANGIISYDNMQMDIDKYPVNFAGTIGLDKSMKMTVTLPWTRNGQRVTLPLKGTVDKPQIDIGKLAEDQLKQELQNQLQKGLENLFKK
;
A
#
# COMPACT_ATOMS: atom_id res chain seq x y z
N MET A 1 2.73 -56.35 97.15
CA MET A 1 1.50 -56.30 97.85
C MET A 1 0.41 -56.61 96.82
N GLN A 2 0.02 -57.87 96.78
CA GLN A 2 -1.15 -58.45 97.44
C GLN A 2 -2.40 -57.62 97.10
N THR A 3 -3.44 -58.01 96.61
CA THR A 3 -4.14 -59.39 96.68
C THR A 3 -5.26 -59.42 95.69
N GLU A 4 -5.44 -60.53 95.10
CA GLU A 4 -6.56 -61.50 95.29
C GLU A 4 -7.83 -61.25 94.45
N ASN A 5 -7.99 -62.20 93.57
CA ASN A 5 -9.17 -63.15 93.40
C ASN A 5 -10.54 -62.57 93.51
N ASP A 6 -11.31 -62.73 92.54
CA ASP A 6 -12.49 -63.68 92.69
C ASP A 6 -13.00 -64.24 91.31
N ASN A 7 -13.05 -65.50 91.22
CA ASN A 7 -13.74 -66.31 90.22
C ASN A 7 -15.25 -66.22 90.35
N GLN A 8 -15.87 -65.94 89.18
CA GLN A 8 -17.24 -66.51 89.00
C GLN A 8 -17.34 -67.12 87.60
N GLU A 9 -17.42 -68.41 87.55
CA GLU A 9 -17.86 -69.23 86.42
C GLU A 9 -19.29 -68.89 86.02
N VAL A 10 -19.44 -68.38 84.78
CA VAL A 10 -20.76 -68.41 84.15
C VAL A 10 -20.68 -69.34 82.97
N THR A 11 -21.35 -70.47 83.11
CA THR A 11 -21.57 -71.50 82.14
C THR A 11 -22.01 -70.90 80.73
N GLY A 12 -21.07 -70.88 79.77
CA GLY A 12 -21.38 -70.51 78.40
C GLY A 12 -22.07 -71.66 77.69
N ARG A 13 -23.33 -71.51 77.34
CA ARG A 13 -24.02 -72.28 76.40
C ARG A 13 -23.33 -72.32 75.07
N LYS A 14 -22.65 -73.35 74.59
CA LYS A 14 -22.14 -73.58 73.28
C LYS A 14 -23.28 -73.51 72.27
N VAL A 15 -23.41 -72.37 71.62
CA VAL A 15 -24.21 -72.17 70.40
C VAL A 15 -23.50 -72.91 69.29
N SER A 16 -24.14 -73.99 68.80
CA SER A 16 -23.64 -74.84 67.69
C SER A 16 -23.28 -73.98 66.52
N GLY A 17 -21.99 -74.03 66.04
CA GLY A 17 -21.47 -73.24 64.94
C GLY A 17 -22.24 -73.28 63.62
N LYS A 18 -23.10 -74.32 63.50
CA LYS A 18 -24.03 -74.39 62.35
C LYS A 18 -25.19 -73.41 62.43
N LYS A 19 -25.61 -72.98 63.63
CA LYS A 19 -26.66 -71.93 63.80
C LYS A 19 -26.10 -70.54 63.55
N VAL A 20 -24.86 -70.25 63.96
CA VAL A 20 -24.17 -68.97 63.65
C VAL A 20 -23.90 -68.81 62.15
N LEU A 21 -23.45 -69.94 61.53
CA LEU A 21 -23.22 -69.93 60.04
C LEU A 21 -24.56 -69.74 59.29
N LEU A 22 -25.63 -70.35 59.75
CA LEU A 22 -26.94 -70.21 59.13
C LEU A 22 -27.48 -68.78 59.29
N TRP A 23 -27.36 -68.22 60.47
CA TRP A 23 -27.74 -66.77 60.68
C TRP A 23 -26.85 -65.80 59.93
N THR A 24 -25.55 -66.07 59.82
CA THR A 24 -24.63 -65.23 59.00
C THR A 24 -24.93 -65.34 57.51
N VAL A 25 -25.26 -66.53 57.02
CA VAL A 25 -25.70 -66.73 55.66
C VAL A 25 -27.07 -66.10 55.41
N ILE A 26 -28.00 -66.20 56.36
CA ILE A 26 -29.29 -65.48 56.22
C ILE A 26 -29.10 -63.94 56.26
N PHE A 27 -28.28 -63.50 57.20
CA PHE A 27 -27.95 -62.05 57.24
C PHE A 27 -27.26 -61.55 55.97
N LEU A 28 -26.25 -62.26 55.44
CA LEU A 28 -25.64 -61.96 54.16
C LEU A 28 -26.66 -62.05 53.02
N LEU A 29 -27.50 -63.06 53.01
CA LEU A 29 -28.57 -63.19 52.04
C LEU A 29 -29.58 -62.05 52.13
N LEU A 30 -30.00 -61.63 53.30
CA LEU A 30 -30.86 -60.46 53.49
C LEU A 30 -30.13 -59.12 53.20
N PHE A 31 -28.86 -59.05 53.56
CA PHE A 31 -28.02 -57.87 53.26
C PHE A 31 -27.84 -57.64 51.75
N PHE A 32 -27.77 -58.70 50.96
CA PHE A 32 -27.74 -58.59 49.50
C PHE A 32 -29.12 -58.60 48.84
N LEU A 33 -30.11 -59.29 49.38
CA LEU A 33 -31.48 -59.40 48.83
C LEU A 33 -32.24 -58.05 49.01
N ILE A 34 -32.12 -57.41 50.21
CA ILE A 34 -32.91 -56.22 50.51
C ILE A 34 -32.46 -55.07 49.51
N PRO A 35 -31.18 -54.70 49.35
CA PRO A 35 -30.80 -53.76 48.36
C PRO A 35 -31.13 -54.22 46.95
N PHE A 36 -30.97 -55.48 46.64
CA PHE A 36 -31.28 -56.06 45.34
C PHE A 36 -32.70 -55.76 44.87
N PHE A 37 -33.69 -55.85 45.77
CA PHE A 37 -35.11 -55.55 45.46
C PHE A 37 -35.46 -54.09 45.75
N ALA A 38 -34.84 -53.47 46.77
CA ALA A 38 -35.18 -52.11 47.18
C ALA A 38 -34.64 -51.01 46.20
N ILE A 39 -33.46 -51.21 45.62
CA ILE A 39 -32.91 -50.25 44.74
C ILE A 39 -33.76 -50.03 43.46
N PRO A 40 -34.17 -51.13 42.75
CA PRO A 40 -35.03 -50.94 41.56
C PRO A 40 -36.41 -50.37 41.97
N ALA A 41 -37.00 -50.85 43.08
CA ALA A 41 -38.27 -50.33 43.55
C ALA A 41 -38.20 -48.84 43.95
N TYR A 42 -37.14 -48.43 44.65
CA TYR A 42 -36.94 -47.05 45.03
C TYR A 42 -36.70 -46.15 43.76
N LEU A 43 -35.82 -46.56 42.87
CA LEU A 43 -35.50 -45.80 41.64
C LEU A 43 -36.69 -45.75 40.68
N SER A 44 -37.58 -46.70 40.72
CA SER A 44 -38.83 -46.68 39.95
C SER A 44 -39.95 -45.89 40.64
N SER A 45 -39.75 -45.44 41.89
CA SER A 45 -40.75 -44.67 42.65
C SER A 45 -40.68 -43.17 42.18
N SER A 46 -41.73 -42.42 42.55
CA SER A 46 -41.76 -40.97 42.30
C SER A 46 -40.58 -40.25 42.96
N SER A 47 -40.13 -40.68 44.12
CA SER A 47 -38.96 -40.09 44.82
C SER A 47 -37.65 -40.38 44.09
N GLY A 48 -37.48 -41.63 43.66
CA GLY A 48 -36.32 -42.03 42.85
C GLY A 48 -36.27 -41.29 41.51
N LYS A 49 -37.42 -41.21 40.84
CA LYS A 49 -37.54 -40.40 39.60
C LYS A 49 -37.08 -38.94 39.81
N ASN A 50 -37.59 -38.28 40.86
CA ASN A 50 -37.25 -36.90 41.15
C ASN A 50 -35.76 -36.70 41.47
N LEU A 51 -35.14 -37.66 42.17
CA LEU A 51 -33.70 -37.65 42.44
C LEU A 51 -32.88 -37.71 41.15
N ILE A 52 -33.24 -38.65 40.27
CA ILE A 52 -32.58 -38.80 38.96
C ILE A 52 -32.74 -37.52 38.14
N LEU A 53 -33.96 -37.02 38.01
CA LEU A 53 -34.25 -35.80 37.25
C LEU A 53 -33.56 -34.57 37.84
N SER A 54 -33.53 -34.42 39.16
CA SER A 54 -32.78 -33.34 39.79
C SER A 54 -31.29 -33.35 39.42
N LYS A 55 -30.68 -34.53 39.46
CA LYS A 55 -29.27 -34.68 39.12
C LYS A 55 -28.99 -34.43 37.62
N VAL A 56 -29.83 -34.95 36.75
CA VAL A 56 -29.75 -34.75 35.31
C VAL A 56 -29.94 -33.26 34.99
N ASN A 57 -30.99 -32.62 35.49
CA ASN A 57 -31.29 -31.21 35.21
C ASN A 57 -30.25 -30.24 35.78
N SER A 58 -29.53 -30.65 36.85
CA SER A 58 -28.39 -29.87 37.34
C SER A 58 -27.13 -29.98 36.49
N SER A 59 -27.08 -30.96 35.59
CA SER A 59 -25.86 -31.26 34.78
C SER A 59 -25.99 -30.89 33.30
N ILE A 60 -27.17 -30.46 32.87
CA ILE A 60 -27.47 -30.10 31.48
C ILE A 60 -28.02 -28.68 31.36
N ASP A 61 -27.84 -28.06 30.21
CA ASP A 61 -28.42 -26.75 29.90
C ASP A 61 -29.87 -26.96 29.40
N GLY A 62 -30.78 -27.12 30.33
CA GLY A 62 -32.19 -27.36 30.04
C GLY A 62 -32.91 -28.16 31.10
N LYS A 63 -34.15 -28.52 30.80
CA LYS A 63 -35.01 -29.28 31.68
C LYS A 63 -35.46 -30.58 30.99
N VAL A 64 -35.18 -31.71 31.64
CA VAL A 64 -35.73 -33.04 31.30
C VAL A 64 -36.89 -33.37 32.22
N GLU A 65 -37.97 -33.82 31.65
CA GLU A 65 -39.14 -34.37 32.31
C GLU A 65 -39.45 -35.75 31.74
N VAL A 66 -39.92 -36.68 32.57
CA VAL A 66 -40.37 -38.00 32.14
C VAL A 66 -41.64 -38.35 32.90
N ASP A 67 -42.53 -39.09 32.24
CA ASP A 67 -43.74 -39.52 32.85
C ASP A 67 -43.47 -40.60 33.96
N SER A 68 -42.72 -41.61 33.62
CA SER A 68 -42.30 -42.63 34.55
C SER A 68 -40.89 -43.15 34.28
N ILE A 69 -40.24 -43.59 35.34
CA ILE A 69 -38.98 -44.33 35.25
C ILE A 69 -39.25 -45.69 35.93
N SER A 70 -38.85 -46.74 35.24
CA SER A 70 -38.86 -48.07 35.82
C SER A 70 -37.49 -48.71 35.74
N MET A 71 -37.05 -49.36 36.77
CA MET A 71 -35.75 -50.04 36.83
C MET A 71 -35.91 -51.47 37.17
N SER A 72 -35.25 -52.36 36.50
CA SER A 72 -35.13 -53.79 36.77
C SER A 72 -33.68 -54.21 36.58
N TRP A 73 -33.22 -55.13 37.43
CA TRP A 73 -31.88 -55.71 37.27
C TRP A 73 -31.69 -56.53 35.98
N PHE A 74 -32.81 -57.06 35.44
CA PHE A 74 -32.77 -57.89 34.24
C PHE A 74 -33.20 -57.21 32.99
N GLU A 75 -34.11 -56.22 33.07
CA GLU A 75 -34.63 -55.49 31.93
C GLU A 75 -33.98 -54.12 31.79
N GLY A 76 -33.19 -53.69 32.79
CA GLY A 76 -32.53 -52.34 32.77
C GLY A 76 -33.42 -51.22 33.26
N VAL A 77 -33.18 -50.02 32.71
CA VAL A 77 -33.91 -48.78 33.03
C VAL A 77 -34.75 -48.37 31.83
N LYS A 78 -36.01 -48.06 32.05
CA LYS A 78 -36.90 -47.51 31.02
C LYS A 78 -37.49 -46.19 31.52
N ALA A 79 -37.42 -45.19 30.71
CA ALA A 79 -38.07 -43.90 30.93
C ALA A 79 -39.09 -43.65 29.79
N ASN A 80 -40.30 -43.36 30.19
CA ASN A 80 -41.42 -43.19 29.26
C ASN A 80 -41.76 -41.71 29.13
N LYS A 81 -42.11 -41.30 27.93
CA LYS A 81 -42.53 -39.94 27.54
C LYS A 81 -41.54 -38.91 28.03
N LEU A 82 -40.28 -39.05 27.57
CA LEU A 82 -39.27 -38.06 27.83
C LEU A 82 -39.59 -36.76 27.09
N ASN A 83 -39.45 -35.64 27.79
CA ASN A 83 -39.53 -34.33 27.25
C ASN A 83 -38.32 -33.50 27.74
N PHE A 84 -37.57 -32.95 26.82
CA PHE A 84 -36.45 -32.06 27.08
C PHE A 84 -36.72 -30.72 26.42
N THR A 85 -36.40 -29.65 27.12
CA THR A 85 -36.34 -28.30 26.55
C THR A 85 -35.11 -27.59 27.10
N ASN A 86 -34.29 -27.05 26.23
CA ASN A 86 -33.14 -26.26 26.67
C ASN A 86 -33.59 -24.93 27.28
N ASN A 87 -32.71 -24.25 28.03
CA ASN A 87 -33.05 -23.01 28.75
C ASN A 87 -33.48 -21.86 27.82
N SER A 88 -32.99 -21.83 26.58
CA SER A 88 -33.39 -20.83 25.56
C SER A 88 -34.72 -21.18 24.86
N GLY A 89 -35.26 -22.36 25.06
CA GLY A 89 -36.49 -22.81 24.37
C GLY A 89 -36.28 -23.17 22.89
N THR A 90 -35.07 -22.99 22.36
CA THR A 90 -34.75 -23.23 20.96
C THR A 90 -34.61 -24.68 20.56
N THR A 91 -34.30 -25.54 21.51
CA THR A 91 -34.16 -26.99 21.31
C THR A 91 -35.16 -27.74 22.17
N LYS A 92 -35.97 -28.58 21.53
CA LYS A 92 -36.91 -29.48 22.18
C LYS A 92 -36.63 -30.91 21.72
N ALA A 93 -36.63 -31.83 22.62
CA ALA A 93 -36.53 -33.24 22.28
C ALA A 93 -37.55 -34.05 23.10
N THR A 94 -38.25 -34.97 22.43
CA THR A 94 -39.17 -35.91 23.07
C THR A 94 -38.84 -37.35 22.66
N ALA A 95 -39.18 -38.31 23.44
CA ALA A 95 -39.13 -39.72 23.07
C ALA A 95 -40.28 -40.46 23.72
N GLU A 96 -40.90 -41.38 23.02
CA GLU A 96 -41.97 -42.21 23.56
C GLU A 96 -41.43 -43.09 24.69
N GLN A 97 -40.31 -43.74 24.41
CA GLN A 97 -39.60 -44.52 25.41
C GLN A 97 -38.08 -44.46 25.18
N ILE A 98 -37.35 -44.37 26.27
CA ILE A 98 -35.91 -44.62 26.31
C ILE A 98 -35.70 -45.83 27.23
N ALA A 99 -35.13 -46.91 26.71
CA ALA A 99 -34.76 -48.08 27.45
C ALA A 99 -33.26 -48.30 27.38
N ALA A 100 -32.63 -48.63 28.48
CA ALA A 100 -31.21 -48.98 28.52
C ALA A 100 -30.99 -50.12 29.48
N ARG A 101 -30.27 -51.15 29.04
CA ARG A 101 -29.89 -52.29 29.85
C ARG A 101 -28.37 -52.28 30.10
N PRO A 102 -27.93 -51.58 31.16
CA PRO A 102 -26.53 -51.58 31.54
C PRO A 102 -26.14 -52.89 32.20
N SER A 103 -24.91 -53.34 32.01
CA SER A 103 -24.32 -54.37 32.82
C SER A 103 -23.92 -53.82 34.19
N TYR A 104 -24.70 -54.01 35.18
CA TYR A 104 -24.49 -53.49 36.54
C TYR A 104 -23.19 -53.95 37.16
N PHE A 105 -22.76 -55.21 36.89
CA PHE A 105 -21.48 -55.75 37.35
C PHE A 105 -20.27 -55.02 36.68
N ALA A 106 -20.41 -54.70 35.43
CA ALA A 106 -19.37 -53.89 34.71
C ALA A 106 -19.28 -52.48 35.28
N LEU A 107 -20.40 -51.81 35.58
CA LEU A 107 -20.46 -50.52 36.22
C LEU A 107 -19.77 -50.46 37.58
N ILE A 108 -19.94 -51.51 38.41
CA ILE A 108 -19.27 -51.66 39.72
C ILE A 108 -17.75 -51.75 39.48
N GLY A 109 -17.29 -52.33 38.37
CA GLY A 109 -15.91 -52.42 37.95
C GLY A 109 -15.41 -51.12 37.20
N GLY A 110 -16.16 -50.03 37.16
CA GLY A 110 -15.78 -48.78 36.50
C GLY A 110 -15.85 -48.81 34.98
N ARG A 111 -16.51 -49.80 34.38
CA ARG A 111 -16.64 -49.95 32.92
C ARG A 111 -18.10 -49.74 32.50
N ILE A 112 -18.30 -48.97 31.45
CA ILE A 112 -19.63 -48.70 30.90
C ILE A 112 -19.93 -49.71 29.80
N VAL A 113 -20.83 -50.70 30.15
CA VAL A 113 -21.32 -51.68 29.23
C VAL A 113 -22.84 -51.55 29.19
N ILE A 114 -23.35 -51.17 28.03
CA ILE A 114 -24.80 -51.07 27.77
C ILE A 114 -25.12 -52.10 26.70
N ASP A 115 -25.70 -53.21 27.12
CA ASP A 115 -26.02 -54.36 26.27
C ASP A 115 -27.06 -53.97 25.22
N GLU A 116 -28.04 -53.17 25.64
CA GLU A 116 -29.09 -52.68 24.78
C GLU A 116 -29.50 -51.25 25.23
N ALA A 117 -29.51 -50.33 24.32
CA ALA A 117 -30.14 -49.04 24.47
C ALA A 117 -31.14 -48.86 23.33
N ARG A 118 -32.37 -48.48 23.65
CA ARG A 118 -33.38 -48.23 22.64
C ARG A 118 -34.07 -46.92 22.88
N ILE A 119 -34.23 -46.16 21.80
CA ILE A 119 -35.00 -44.93 21.83
C ILE A 119 -36.11 -45.06 20.78
N ASP A 120 -37.33 -45.06 21.26
CA ASP A 120 -38.52 -45.21 20.41
C ASP A 120 -39.12 -43.83 20.15
N LYS A 121 -39.38 -43.57 18.88
CA LYS A 121 -39.95 -42.34 18.35
C LYS A 121 -39.36 -41.06 18.94
N PRO A 122 -38.02 -40.93 18.94
CA PRO A 122 -37.46 -39.65 19.33
C PRO A 122 -37.85 -38.56 18.33
N TYR A 123 -38.26 -37.43 18.86
CA TYR A 123 -38.48 -36.23 18.06
C TYR A 123 -37.56 -35.11 18.60
N VAL A 124 -36.72 -34.57 17.74
CA VAL A 124 -35.82 -33.45 18.10
C VAL A 124 -36.16 -32.26 17.21
N SER A 125 -36.45 -31.13 17.80
CA SER A 125 -36.71 -29.89 17.09
C SER A 125 -35.76 -28.80 17.53
N ILE A 126 -35.05 -28.19 16.55
CA ILE A 126 -34.19 -27.07 16.76
C ILE A 126 -34.75 -25.86 16.00
N ASN A 127 -35.05 -24.79 16.74
CA ASN A 127 -35.57 -23.56 16.17
C ASN A 127 -34.54 -22.44 16.32
N LEU A 128 -33.92 -22.02 15.19
CA LEU A 128 -32.91 -20.96 15.13
C LEU A 128 -33.48 -19.62 14.67
N THR A 129 -34.79 -19.47 14.62
CA THR A 129 -35.46 -18.24 14.15
C THR A 129 -35.42 -17.12 15.19
N GLU A 130 -35.24 -17.46 16.48
CA GLU A 130 -35.08 -16.50 17.56
C GLU A 130 -33.59 -16.38 17.95
N LYS A 131 -32.78 -15.71 17.13
CA LYS A 131 -31.48 -15.25 17.63
C LYS A 131 -31.72 -14.07 18.59
N GLN A 132 -31.47 -14.28 19.88
CA GLN A 132 -31.32 -13.15 20.80
C GLN A 132 -30.20 -12.26 20.26
N PRO A 133 -30.37 -10.91 20.25
CA PRO A 133 -29.32 -10.00 19.83
C PRO A 133 -28.14 -10.17 20.81
N GLN A 134 -27.05 -10.76 20.35
CA GLN A 134 -25.77 -10.59 21.04
C GLN A 134 -25.48 -9.09 21.07
N LYS A 135 -25.31 -8.55 22.29
CA LYS A 135 -24.80 -7.20 22.49
C LYS A 135 -23.48 -7.07 21.73
N THR A 136 -23.56 -6.46 20.57
CA THR A 136 -22.37 -5.99 19.86
C THR A 136 -21.85 -4.80 20.65
N GLU A 137 -20.79 -4.97 21.38
CA GLU A 137 -19.98 -3.83 21.83
C GLU A 137 -19.47 -3.12 20.58
N LEU A 138 -19.93 -1.90 20.42
CA LEU A 138 -19.46 -0.95 19.45
C LEU A 138 -17.98 -0.66 19.72
N ILE A 139 -17.09 -1.29 18.98
CA ILE A 139 -15.73 -0.80 18.81
C ILE A 139 -15.71 0.07 17.55
N GLY A 140 -15.22 1.28 17.74
CA GLY A 140 -15.33 2.42 16.87
C GLY A 140 -14.75 2.28 15.47
N THR A 141 -15.43 3.00 14.62
CA THR A 141 -15.00 3.76 13.43
C THR A 141 -13.64 3.46 12.78
N GLY A 142 -13.71 2.99 11.55
CA GLY A 142 -12.96 3.55 10.45
C GLY A 142 -11.64 2.93 10.10
N GLU A 143 -11.70 1.94 9.20
CA GLU A 143 -10.70 1.80 8.12
C GLU A 143 -11.29 0.92 7.00
N PRO A 144 -10.95 1.18 5.72
CA PRO A 144 -11.59 0.52 4.59
C PRO A 144 -11.10 -0.93 4.44
N ILE A 145 -12.06 -1.82 4.18
CA ILE A 145 -11.84 -3.24 3.90
C ILE A 145 -11.24 -3.37 2.49
N GLU A 146 -9.92 -3.31 2.41
CA GLU A 146 -9.15 -3.60 1.17
C GLU A 146 -8.00 -4.59 1.39
N LYS A 147 -8.16 -5.53 2.34
CA LYS A 147 -7.16 -6.58 2.60
C LYS A 147 -7.76 -7.93 2.95
N LEU A 148 -8.59 -8.48 2.05
CA LEU A 148 -9.08 -9.86 2.18
C LEU A 148 -9.15 -10.59 0.82
N ALA A 149 -8.18 -10.36 -0.05
CA ALA A 149 -8.06 -11.04 -1.33
C ALA A 149 -6.77 -11.86 -1.48
N SER A 150 -6.22 -12.38 -0.40
CA SER A 150 -5.15 -13.39 -0.46
C SER A 150 -5.10 -14.22 0.82
N ALA A 151 -6.25 -14.76 1.23
CA ALA A 151 -6.23 -15.86 2.17
C ALA A 151 -6.38 -17.15 1.36
N GLU A 152 -5.26 -17.80 1.07
CA GLU A 152 -5.27 -19.24 0.85
C GLU A 152 -6.18 -19.86 1.89
N MET A 153 -7.13 -20.69 1.42
CA MET A 153 -7.90 -21.56 2.29
C MET A 153 -6.95 -22.58 2.95
N LYS A 154 -6.16 -22.13 3.90
CA LYS A 154 -5.75 -23.00 4.97
C LYS A 154 -7.01 -23.33 5.72
N VAL A 155 -7.55 -24.53 5.47
CA VAL A 155 -8.38 -25.19 6.45
C VAL A 155 -7.49 -25.36 7.67
N VAL A 156 -7.43 -24.34 8.49
CA VAL A 156 -7.00 -24.46 9.87
C VAL A 156 -8.18 -25.15 10.55
N SER A 157 -8.20 -26.48 10.44
CA SER A 157 -8.85 -27.29 11.46
C SER A 157 -8.11 -26.95 12.75
N ALA A 158 -8.68 -25.99 13.52
CA ALA A 158 -8.35 -25.93 14.92
C ALA A 158 -8.49 -27.37 15.43
N PRO A 159 -7.50 -27.92 16.15
CA PRO A 159 -7.66 -29.23 16.74
C PRO A 159 -8.89 -29.17 17.62
N LYS A 160 -10.00 -29.81 17.19
CA LYS A 160 -11.13 -30.02 18.07
C LYS A 160 -10.54 -30.69 19.31
N PRO A 161 -10.84 -30.21 20.53
CA PRO A 161 -10.34 -30.85 21.71
C PRO A 161 -10.72 -32.32 21.57
N ALA A 162 -9.75 -33.22 21.65
CA ALA A 162 -9.98 -34.65 21.63
C ALA A 162 -11.00 -34.94 22.73
N MET A 163 -12.14 -35.52 22.36
CA MET A 163 -13.10 -35.94 23.38
C MET A 163 -12.36 -36.89 24.31
N PRO A 164 -12.39 -36.65 25.62
CA PRO A 164 -11.72 -37.55 26.55
C PRO A 164 -12.21 -38.98 26.35
N ALA A 165 -11.32 -39.92 26.43
CA ALA A 165 -11.65 -41.34 26.27
C ALA A 165 -12.72 -41.74 27.32
N PHE A 166 -13.97 -41.79 26.89
CA PHE A 166 -15.06 -42.21 27.75
C PHE A 166 -14.90 -43.73 27.97
N PRO A 167 -15.00 -44.24 29.21
CA PRO A 167 -14.76 -45.67 29.52
C PRO A 167 -15.91 -46.55 29.04
N LEU A 168 -16.23 -46.49 27.78
CA LEU A 168 -17.30 -47.23 27.12
C LEU A 168 -16.74 -48.53 26.56
N ASP A 169 -17.12 -49.64 27.17
CA ASP A 169 -16.76 -50.96 26.68
C ASP A 169 -17.74 -51.50 25.62
N ARG A 170 -19.01 -51.19 25.76
CA ARG A 170 -20.01 -51.61 24.79
C ARG A 170 -21.27 -50.78 24.91
N LEU A 171 -21.79 -50.40 23.75
CA LEU A 171 -23.11 -49.79 23.61
C LEU A 171 -23.76 -50.37 22.34
N ASN A 172 -24.90 -50.96 22.48
CA ASN A 172 -25.78 -51.26 21.37
C ASN A 172 -26.99 -50.31 21.47
N LEU A 173 -27.04 -49.36 20.56
CA LEU A 173 -28.10 -48.36 20.49
C LEU A 173 -28.98 -48.61 19.29
N THR A 174 -30.29 -48.69 19.52
CA THR A 174 -31.30 -48.73 18.48
C THR A 174 -32.18 -47.49 18.59
N ILE A 175 -32.37 -46.80 17.50
CA ILE A 175 -33.33 -45.73 17.36
C ILE A 175 -34.40 -46.22 16.40
N ASN A 176 -35.65 -46.13 16.77
CA ASN A 176 -36.79 -46.55 15.95
C ASN A 176 -37.67 -45.33 15.65
N GLU A 177 -38.03 -45.14 14.41
CA GLU A 177 -38.98 -44.13 13.94
C GLU A 177 -38.68 -42.72 14.48
N GLY A 178 -37.38 -42.34 14.53
CA GLY A 178 -36.94 -41.02 14.98
C GLY A 178 -37.30 -39.91 13.99
N ASN A 179 -37.54 -38.73 14.50
CA ASN A 179 -37.79 -37.56 13.70
C ASN A 179 -36.89 -36.39 14.14
N PHE A 180 -36.35 -35.68 13.22
CA PHE A 180 -35.51 -34.51 13.46
C PHE A 180 -36.02 -33.34 12.64
N LYS A 181 -36.21 -32.21 13.27
CA LYS A 181 -36.65 -30.98 12.63
C LYS A 181 -35.70 -29.82 12.97
N ILE A 182 -35.24 -29.09 11.99
CA ILE A 182 -34.50 -27.84 12.17
C ILE A 182 -35.15 -26.76 11.38
N SER A 183 -35.42 -25.61 12.01
CA SER A 183 -35.90 -24.40 11.35
C SER A 183 -34.93 -23.27 11.53
N ALA A 184 -34.53 -22.64 10.44
CA ALA A 184 -33.58 -21.51 10.42
C ALA A 184 -33.94 -20.51 9.29
N PRO A 185 -33.64 -19.21 9.43
CA PRO A 185 -33.79 -18.27 8.36
C PRO A 185 -32.76 -18.53 7.25
N ASP A 186 -33.18 -18.43 6.01
CA ASP A 186 -32.26 -18.42 4.86
C ASP A 186 -31.59 -17.03 4.69
N ALA A 187 -30.77 -16.87 3.68
CA ALA A 187 -30.09 -15.60 3.35
C ALA A 187 -31.07 -14.43 3.12
N ASN A 188 -32.33 -14.73 2.76
CA ASN A 188 -33.38 -13.73 2.51
C ASN A 188 -34.31 -13.55 3.73
N GLN A 189 -33.94 -14.09 4.89
CA GLN A 189 -34.74 -14.08 6.13
C GLN A 189 -36.03 -14.90 6.07
N ASN A 190 -36.23 -15.74 5.03
CA ASN A 190 -37.35 -16.68 5.01
C ASN A 190 -37.06 -17.90 5.89
N ILE A 191 -38.02 -18.29 6.70
CA ILE A 191 -37.86 -19.47 7.56
C ILE A 191 -37.92 -20.72 6.70
N GLN A 192 -36.81 -21.41 6.64
CA GLN A 192 -36.71 -22.74 6.01
C GLN A 192 -36.73 -23.84 7.08
N THR A 193 -37.30 -24.96 6.73
CA THR A 193 -37.39 -26.09 7.65
C THR A 193 -36.89 -27.36 6.93
N LEU A 194 -35.98 -28.06 7.59
CA LEU A 194 -35.57 -29.41 7.23
C LEU A 194 -36.22 -30.39 8.20
N GLU A 195 -36.90 -31.38 7.65
CA GLU A 195 -37.52 -32.44 8.43
C GLU A 195 -37.01 -33.79 7.94
N MET A 196 -36.38 -34.52 8.85
CA MET A 196 -35.94 -35.90 8.66
C MET A 196 -36.87 -36.79 9.44
N LYS A 197 -37.44 -37.80 8.79
CA LYS A 197 -38.43 -38.71 9.36
C LYS A 197 -37.92 -40.13 9.27
N ASP A 198 -38.61 -40.99 9.98
CA ASP A 198 -38.38 -42.43 9.98
C ASP A 198 -36.91 -42.80 10.20
N ILE A 199 -36.26 -42.02 11.08
CA ILE A 199 -34.87 -42.27 11.43
C ILE A 199 -34.77 -43.58 12.18
N ASN A 200 -34.26 -44.58 11.51
CA ASN A 200 -33.96 -45.87 12.09
C ASN A 200 -32.44 -46.05 12.14
N SER A 201 -31.95 -46.40 13.32
CA SER A 201 -30.51 -46.54 13.50
C SER A 201 -30.18 -47.72 14.40
N LYS A 202 -29.19 -48.50 14.03
CA LYS A 202 -28.55 -49.53 14.83
C LYS A 202 -27.06 -49.23 14.96
N ILE A 203 -26.65 -48.85 16.16
CA ILE A 203 -25.27 -48.46 16.42
C ILE A 203 -24.68 -49.40 17.46
N ALA A 204 -23.62 -50.09 17.13
CA ALA A 204 -22.89 -50.96 18.03
C ALA A 204 -21.50 -50.37 18.27
N LEU A 205 -21.37 -49.59 19.35
CA LEU A 205 -20.08 -49.04 19.76
C LEU A 205 -19.32 -50.04 20.60
N ARG A 206 -18.03 -50.17 20.37
CA ARG A 206 -17.11 -51.07 21.07
C ARG A 206 -15.94 -50.28 21.62
N PRO A 207 -15.14 -50.84 22.52
CA PRO A 207 -13.97 -50.17 23.07
C PRO A 207 -13.05 -49.70 21.95
N LEU A 208 -12.33 -48.60 22.22
CA LEU A 208 -11.33 -48.09 21.29
C LEU A 208 -10.39 -49.22 20.82
N GLY A 209 -10.15 -49.29 19.53
CA GLY A 209 -9.38 -50.33 18.88
C GLY A 209 -10.17 -51.59 18.55
N SER A 210 -11.47 -51.61 18.87
CA SER A 210 -12.40 -52.70 18.52
C SER A 210 -13.38 -52.25 17.43
N LYS A 211 -13.95 -53.19 16.73
CA LYS A 211 -14.86 -52.98 15.61
C LYS A 211 -16.22 -52.52 16.07
N SER A 212 -16.55 -51.25 15.77
CA SER A 212 -17.88 -50.65 15.91
C SER A 212 -18.64 -50.69 14.59
N SER A 213 -19.96 -50.74 14.62
CA SER A 213 -20.79 -50.69 13.42
C SER A 213 -21.94 -49.74 13.60
N PHE A 214 -22.42 -49.23 12.50
CA PHE A 214 -23.64 -48.44 12.44
C PHE A 214 -24.41 -48.76 11.17
N ASP A 215 -25.71 -48.62 11.26
CA ASP A 215 -26.67 -48.69 10.17
C ASP A 215 -27.71 -47.62 10.47
N VAL A 216 -27.89 -46.68 9.59
CA VAL A 216 -28.80 -45.55 9.74
C VAL A 216 -29.57 -45.39 8.45
N SER A 217 -30.86 -45.34 8.55
CA SER A 217 -31.76 -44.97 7.43
C SER A 217 -32.71 -43.87 7.88
N MET A 218 -33.03 -42.99 6.96
CA MET A 218 -33.96 -41.90 7.19
C MET A 218 -34.60 -41.43 5.89
N THR A 219 -35.70 -40.74 6.01
CA THR A 219 -36.34 -40.03 4.94
C THR A 219 -36.23 -38.53 5.19
N VAL A 220 -36.03 -37.76 4.11
CA VAL A 220 -35.99 -36.28 4.14
C VAL A 220 -37.22 -35.81 3.39
N ALA A 221 -38.07 -35.05 4.05
CA ALA A 221 -39.23 -34.43 3.37
C ALA A 221 -38.75 -33.29 2.48
N GLY A 222 -38.91 -33.43 1.18
CA GLY A 222 -38.71 -32.38 0.17
C GLY A 222 -40.02 -31.69 -0.12
N ALA A 223 -39.96 -30.65 -0.95
CA ALA A 223 -41.16 -29.91 -1.37
C ALA A 223 -42.09 -30.76 -2.27
N ASN A 224 -41.54 -31.64 -3.09
CA ASN A 224 -42.27 -32.42 -4.07
C ASN A 224 -42.21 -33.94 -3.83
N GLU A 225 -41.12 -34.44 -3.25
CA GLU A 225 -40.91 -35.89 -3.04
C GLU A 225 -40.20 -36.15 -1.73
N VAL A 226 -40.33 -37.39 -1.27
CA VAL A 226 -39.62 -37.85 -0.08
C VAL A 226 -38.32 -38.53 -0.51
N SER A 227 -37.21 -38.06 0.00
CA SER A 227 -35.86 -38.56 -0.32
C SER A 227 -35.44 -39.62 0.72
N GLY A 228 -34.76 -40.67 0.29
CA GLY A 228 -34.18 -41.66 1.16
C GLY A 228 -32.69 -41.46 1.35
N ILE A 229 -32.23 -41.55 2.58
CA ILE A 229 -30.80 -41.60 2.92
C ILE A 229 -30.56 -42.84 3.75
N ALA A 230 -29.58 -43.63 3.33
CA ALA A 230 -29.08 -44.77 4.08
C ALA A 230 -27.55 -44.65 4.24
N ALA A 231 -27.07 -44.90 5.43
CA ALA A 231 -25.65 -44.92 5.71
C ALA A 231 -25.33 -46.09 6.63
N SER A 232 -24.42 -46.97 6.23
CA SER A 232 -23.97 -48.08 7.01
C SER A 232 -22.47 -48.21 7.05
N GLY A 233 -21.94 -48.84 8.07
CA GLY A 233 -20.52 -49.05 8.15
C GLY A 233 -20.04 -49.84 9.36
N GLN A 234 -18.78 -50.18 9.23
CA GLN A 234 -18.04 -50.85 10.29
C GLN A 234 -16.68 -50.18 10.41
N ILE A 235 -16.36 -49.67 11.60
CA ILE A 235 -15.18 -48.90 11.84
C ILE A 235 -14.45 -49.42 13.07
N THR A 236 -13.16 -49.61 12.96
CA THR A 236 -12.24 -49.86 14.08
C THR A 236 -11.40 -48.61 14.26
N THR A 237 -11.59 -47.89 15.34
CA THR A 237 -10.84 -46.65 15.68
C THR A 237 -9.46 -46.95 16.23
N ALA A 238 -8.63 -45.90 16.38
CA ALA A 238 -7.40 -46.03 17.15
C ALA A 238 -7.64 -46.32 18.62
N LYS A 239 -6.68 -46.91 19.33
CA LYS A 239 -6.83 -47.29 20.74
C LYS A 239 -6.93 -46.12 21.71
N LYS A 240 -6.65 -44.90 21.27
CA LYS A 240 -6.55 -43.74 22.16
C LYS A 240 -7.63 -42.67 21.96
N GLU A 241 -8.36 -42.69 20.85
CA GLU A 241 -9.28 -41.60 20.49
C GLU A 241 -10.43 -42.09 19.59
N TRP A 242 -11.59 -41.44 19.74
CA TRP A 242 -12.73 -41.57 18.84
C TRP A 242 -12.51 -40.65 17.61
N SER A 243 -11.70 -41.12 16.67
CA SER A 243 -11.35 -40.35 15.47
C SER A 243 -11.32 -41.27 14.27
N LEU A 244 -11.62 -40.75 13.09
CA LEU A 244 -11.39 -41.45 11.83
C LEU A 244 -9.91 -41.47 11.45
N THR A 245 -9.08 -40.66 12.08
CA THR A 245 -7.62 -40.72 11.94
C THR A 245 -7.10 -42.07 12.38
N ASN A 246 -6.40 -42.77 11.53
CA ASN A 246 -5.97 -44.17 11.76
C ASN A 246 -7.08 -45.23 11.91
N ALA A 247 -8.33 -44.89 11.59
CA ALA A 247 -9.42 -45.88 11.62
C ALA A 247 -9.31 -46.84 10.42
N THR A 248 -9.81 -48.03 10.64
CA THR A 248 -9.95 -49.09 9.59
C THR A 248 -11.41 -49.50 9.54
N GLY A 249 -11.96 -49.66 8.33
CA GLY A 249 -13.35 -50.01 8.22
C GLY A 249 -13.94 -49.91 6.82
N GLN A 250 -15.23 -50.03 6.75
CA GLN A 250 -16.03 -49.90 5.52
C GLN A 250 -17.20 -48.97 5.79
N LEU A 251 -17.51 -48.13 4.84
CA LEU A 251 -18.60 -47.16 4.86
C LEU A 251 -19.39 -47.29 3.56
N SER A 252 -20.71 -47.23 3.65
CA SER A 252 -21.60 -47.08 2.49
C SER A 252 -22.58 -45.97 2.79
N VAL A 253 -22.83 -45.15 1.80
CA VAL A 253 -23.83 -44.06 1.87
C VAL A 253 -24.60 -44.08 0.55
N ASP A 254 -25.91 -44.24 0.68
CA ASP A 254 -26.86 -44.19 -0.42
C ASP A 254 -27.83 -43.04 -0.19
N ILE A 255 -27.96 -42.20 -1.18
CA ILE A 255 -28.86 -41.05 -1.22
C ILE A 255 -29.76 -41.22 -2.43
N ASN A 256 -31.05 -41.21 -2.26
CA ASN A 256 -31.99 -41.32 -3.36
C ASN A 256 -32.88 -40.08 -3.45
N GLY A 257 -32.66 -39.29 -4.47
CA GLY A 257 -33.51 -38.17 -4.84
C GLY A 257 -33.52 -37.03 -3.80
N LEU A 258 -32.38 -36.73 -3.12
CA LEU A 258 -32.32 -35.65 -2.12
C LEU A 258 -32.44 -34.28 -2.79
N GLU A 259 -33.50 -33.58 -2.44
CA GLU A 259 -33.69 -32.18 -2.84
C GLU A 259 -32.75 -31.27 -2.03
N LEU A 260 -31.75 -30.68 -2.68
CA LEU A 260 -30.69 -29.89 -2.04
C LEU A 260 -31.21 -28.65 -1.31
N SER A 261 -32.31 -28.07 -1.77
CA SER A 261 -32.97 -26.91 -1.13
C SER A 261 -33.40 -27.22 0.30
N THR A 262 -33.70 -28.50 0.60
CA THR A 262 -34.07 -28.93 1.96
C THR A 262 -32.94 -28.78 2.96
N LEU A 263 -31.70 -28.70 2.51
CA LEU A 263 -30.50 -28.51 3.35
C LEU A 263 -30.28 -27.06 3.79
N ALA A 264 -31.04 -26.09 3.28
CA ALA A 264 -30.86 -24.65 3.58
C ALA A 264 -30.81 -24.35 5.10
N PRO A 265 -31.64 -24.97 5.98
CA PRO A 265 -31.54 -24.73 7.41
C PRO A 265 -30.22 -25.20 8.03
N LEU A 266 -29.63 -26.25 7.50
CA LEU A 266 -28.32 -26.72 7.96
C LEU A 266 -27.20 -25.76 7.53
N LEU A 267 -27.22 -25.27 6.29
CA LEU A 267 -26.24 -24.29 5.81
C LEU A 267 -26.29 -23.02 6.65
N SER A 268 -27.51 -22.56 6.95
CA SER A 268 -27.73 -21.41 7.83
C SER A 268 -27.23 -21.64 9.25
N ALA A 269 -27.46 -22.85 9.79
CA ALA A 269 -27.03 -23.19 11.14
C ALA A 269 -25.50 -23.21 11.33
N ILE A 270 -24.73 -23.39 10.26
CA ILE A 270 -23.27 -23.35 10.26
C ILE A 270 -22.71 -22.05 9.68
N ASP A 271 -23.54 -21.00 9.61
CA ASP A 271 -23.20 -19.67 9.06
C ASP A 271 -22.65 -19.67 7.61
N VAL A 272 -23.04 -20.66 6.81
CA VAL A 272 -22.72 -20.72 5.38
C VAL A 272 -23.80 -19.98 4.59
N ASN A 273 -23.46 -18.79 4.12
CA ASN A 273 -24.36 -18.01 3.26
C ASN A 273 -24.30 -18.54 1.81
N ALA A 274 -25.04 -19.63 1.59
CA ALA A 274 -25.18 -20.28 0.29
C ALA A 274 -26.58 -20.87 0.14
N SER A 275 -27.04 -21.01 -1.09
CA SER A 275 -28.22 -21.79 -1.42
C SER A 275 -27.87 -22.89 -2.43
N ALA A 276 -28.51 -24.01 -2.33
CA ALA A 276 -28.35 -25.12 -3.27
C ALA A 276 -29.74 -25.63 -3.66
N GLY A 277 -29.94 -25.82 -4.94
CA GLY A 277 -31.15 -26.39 -5.53
C GLY A 277 -30.82 -27.58 -6.42
N GLY A 278 -31.84 -28.30 -6.81
CA GLY A 278 -31.76 -29.53 -7.61
C GLY A 278 -31.85 -30.79 -6.74
N THR A 279 -31.87 -31.94 -7.40
CA THR A 279 -31.98 -33.25 -6.76
C THR A 279 -30.69 -34.05 -6.91
N VAL A 280 -30.29 -34.74 -5.86
CA VAL A 280 -29.07 -35.56 -5.86
C VAL A 280 -29.43 -37.01 -5.54
N THR A 281 -28.93 -37.91 -6.36
CA THR A 281 -28.88 -39.37 -6.10
C THR A 281 -27.41 -39.77 -6.06
N ALA A 282 -26.98 -40.40 -5.00
CA ALA A 282 -25.60 -40.81 -4.82
C ALA A 282 -25.50 -42.17 -4.16
N SER A 283 -24.55 -42.97 -4.60
CA SER A 283 -24.18 -44.21 -3.91
C SER A 283 -22.65 -44.20 -3.82
N VAL A 284 -22.14 -44.25 -2.59
CA VAL A 284 -20.70 -44.17 -2.31
C VAL A 284 -20.31 -45.26 -1.33
N GLU A 285 -19.39 -46.09 -1.70
CA GLU A 285 -18.77 -47.07 -0.83
C GLU A 285 -17.27 -46.74 -0.65
N ALA A 286 -16.83 -46.84 0.58
CA ALA A 286 -15.45 -46.57 0.93
C ALA A 286 -14.90 -47.63 1.89
N LYS A 287 -13.67 -48.06 1.63
CA LYS A 287 -12.90 -48.86 2.57
C LYS A 287 -11.75 -48.03 3.10
N LEU A 288 -11.70 -47.94 4.41
CA LEU A 288 -10.66 -47.23 5.12
C LEU A 288 -9.61 -48.16 5.68
N GLN A 289 -8.35 -47.79 5.57
CA GLN A 289 -7.24 -48.46 6.26
C GLN A 289 -6.29 -47.42 6.85
N LYS A 290 -6.10 -47.46 8.16
CA LYS A 290 -5.29 -46.48 8.91
C LYS A 290 -5.66 -45.04 8.60
N GLY A 291 -6.95 -44.75 8.52
CA GLY A 291 -7.48 -43.42 8.27
C GLY A 291 -7.41 -42.94 6.80
N GLN A 292 -6.94 -43.82 5.91
CA GLN A 292 -6.86 -43.48 4.47
C GLN A 292 -7.83 -44.38 3.68
N PHE A 293 -8.36 -43.86 2.59
CA PHE A 293 -9.18 -44.66 1.69
C PHE A 293 -8.33 -45.73 1.01
N GLU A 294 -8.59 -46.99 1.23
CA GLU A 294 -8.04 -48.13 0.50
C GLU A 294 -8.80 -48.37 -0.80
N ASN A 295 -10.12 -48.23 -0.75
CA ASN A 295 -11.02 -48.32 -1.89
C ASN A 295 -12.06 -47.21 -1.75
N LEU A 296 -12.37 -46.56 -2.84
CA LEU A 296 -13.49 -45.60 -2.93
C LEU A 296 -14.16 -45.83 -4.27
N GLN A 297 -15.44 -46.19 -4.23
CA GLN A 297 -16.24 -46.26 -5.44
C GLN A 297 -17.60 -45.59 -5.21
N GLY A 298 -18.09 -44.96 -6.26
CA GLY A 298 -19.42 -44.33 -6.16
C GLY A 298 -19.82 -43.58 -7.40
N THR A 299 -21.11 -43.28 -7.40
CA THR A 299 -21.75 -42.45 -8.40
C THR A 299 -22.50 -41.33 -7.72
N ILE A 300 -22.42 -40.15 -8.27
CA ILE A 300 -23.24 -39.01 -7.87
C ILE A 300 -23.92 -38.48 -9.11
N ASN A 301 -25.21 -38.43 -9.11
CA ASN A 301 -26.02 -37.84 -10.16
C ASN A 301 -26.82 -36.69 -9.56
N ALA A 302 -26.72 -35.53 -10.13
CA ALA A 302 -27.56 -34.40 -9.77
C ALA A 302 -28.33 -33.88 -11.00
N ALA A 303 -29.59 -33.58 -10.78
CA ALA A 303 -30.43 -32.95 -11.76
C ALA A 303 -30.79 -31.52 -11.32
N ASN A 304 -30.84 -30.62 -12.31
CA ASN A 304 -31.17 -29.20 -12.08
C ASN A 304 -30.39 -28.58 -10.94
N LEU A 305 -29.10 -28.89 -10.89
CA LEU A 305 -28.20 -28.30 -9.89
C LEU A 305 -28.16 -26.79 -10.04
N ASP A 306 -28.28 -26.10 -8.91
CA ASP A 306 -28.28 -24.64 -8.85
C ASP A 306 -27.68 -24.19 -7.52
N ILE A 307 -26.47 -23.65 -7.59
CA ILE A 307 -25.70 -23.26 -6.39
C ILE A 307 -25.38 -21.79 -6.46
N THR A 308 -25.69 -21.07 -5.39
CA THR A 308 -25.28 -19.69 -5.17
C THR A 308 -24.63 -19.56 -3.79
N GLY A 309 -23.81 -18.53 -3.61
CA GLY A 309 -23.19 -18.27 -2.31
C GLY A 309 -22.13 -17.20 -2.36
N ALA A 310 -21.74 -16.71 -1.19
CA ALA A 310 -20.75 -15.63 -1.07
C ALA A 310 -19.39 -16.01 -1.70
N PHE A 311 -19.01 -17.29 -1.65
CA PHE A 311 -17.79 -17.81 -2.29
C PHE A 311 -17.81 -17.73 -3.81
N LEU A 312 -18.99 -17.62 -4.42
CA LEU A 312 -19.15 -17.43 -5.87
C LEU A 312 -19.15 -15.94 -6.28
N LYS A 313 -18.99 -15.01 -5.35
CA LYS A 313 -18.92 -13.54 -5.60
C LYS A 313 -20.08 -13.01 -6.47
N GLY A 314 -21.24 -13.63 -6.37
CA GLY A 314 -22.43 -13.28 -7.14
C GLY A 314 -22.64 -14.15 -8.40
N ASP A 315 -21.68 -14.98 -8.76
CA ASP A 315 -21.88 -15.99 -9.79
C ASP A 315 -22.82 -17.10 -9.33
N ARG A 316 -23.37 -17.87 -10.29
CA ARG A 316 -24.32 -18.93 -10.03
C ARG A 316 -23.95 -20.17 -10.84
N LEU A 317 -23.68 -21.27 -10.17
CA LEU A 317 -23.38 -22.55 -10.79
C LEU A 317 -24.68 -23.30 -11.09
N GLN A 318 -24.92 -23.59 -12.36
CA GLN A 318 -26.11 -24.28 -12.81
C GLN A 318 -25.73 -25.44 -13.73
N SER A 319 -26.37 -26.60 -13.55
CA SER A 319 -26.25 -27.72 -14.45
C SER A 319 -27.57 -28.50 -14.47
N SER A 320 -28.12 -28.68 -15.66
CA SER A 320 -29.33 -29.50 -15.82
C SER A 320 -29.05 -30.97 -15.47
N LYS A 321 -27.84 -31.42 -15.77
CA LYS A 321 -27.34 -32.75 -15.48
C LYS A 321 -25.90 -32.63 -14.96
N PHE A 322 -25.63 -33.17 -13.81
CA PHE A 322 -24.30 -33.42 -13.28
C PHE A 322 -24.17 -34.87 -12.92
N GLN A 323 -23.16 -35.52 -13.47
CA GLN A 323 -22.87 -36.92 -13.18
C GLN A 323 -21.38 -37.13 -12.93
N THR A 324 -21.04 -37.81 -11.86
CA THR A 324 -19.68 -38.28 -11.62
C THR A 324 -19.66 -39.72 -11.22
N ASN A 325 -18.69 -40.45 -11.73
CA ASN A 325 -18.46 -41.85 -11.38
C ASN A 325 -16.98 -41.98 -10.99
N VAL A 326 -16.76 -42.48 -9.80
CA VAL A 326 -15.43 -42.65 -9.22
C VAL A 326 -15.23 -44.10 -8.80
N LYS A 327 -14.07 -44.63 -9.20
CA LYS A 327 -13.61 -45.94 -8.68
C LYS A 327 -12.09 -45.87 -8.55
N LEU A 328 -11.67 -45.83 -7.28
CA LEU A 328 -10.28 -45.68 -6.87
C LEU A 328 -9.88 -46.84 -5.97
N ASN A 329 -8.66 -47.30 -6.16
CA ASN A 329 -8.02 -48.25 -5.29
C ASN A 329 -6.67 -47.68 -4.84
N THR A 330 -6.43 -47.62 -3.57
CA THR A 330 -5.22 -47.02 -3.01
C THR A 330 -4.34 -48.12 -2.43
N THR A 331 -3.09 -48.19 -2.84
CA THR A 331 -2.04 -49.00 -2.27
C THR A 331 -1.15 -48.18 -1.32
N GLU A 332 -0.10 -48.77 -0.78
CA GLU A 332 0.86 -48.00 0.01
C GLU A 332 1.55 -46.89 -0.80
N LYS A 333 1.78 -47.11 -2.08
CA LYS A 333 2.58 -46.22 -2.96
C LYS A 333 1.75 -45.45 -3.99
N VAL A 334 0.63 -46.00 -4.46
CA VAL A 334 -0.12 -45.44 -5.59
C VAL A 334 -1.63 -45.47 -5.36
N ILE A 335 -2.29 -44.55 -6.03
CA ILE A 335 -3.76 -44.57 -6.22
C ILE A 335 -4.01 -45.03 -7.64
N ASN A 336 -4.73 -46.16 -7.78
CA ASN A 336 -5.22 -46.67 -9.03
C ASN A 336 -6.59 -46.06 -9.31
N ILE A 337 -6.71 -45.36 -10.39
CA ILE A 337 -7.94 -44.77 -10.91
C ILE A 337 -8.49 -45.74 -11.93
N ASP A 338 -9.38 -46.61 -11.53
CA ASP A 338 -10.05 -47.53 -12.47
C ASP A 338 -11.00 -46.76 -13.35
N ARG A 339 -11.69 -45.77 -12.77
CA ARG A 339 -12.58 -44.84 -13.46
C ARG A 339 -12.73 -43.55 -12.63
N PHE A 340 -12.62 -42.43 -13.35
CA PHE A 340 -13.05 -41.15 -12.86
C PHE A 340 -13.69 -40.42 -14.05
N THR A 341 -14.95 -40.07 -13.93
CA THR A 341 -15.66 -39.33 -14.98
C THR A 341 -16.46 -38.20 -14.36
N ILE A 342 -16.48 -37.07 -15.01
CA ILE A 342 -17.39 -35.94 -14.74
C ILE A 342 -18.11 -35.62 -16.03
N GLU A 343 -19.42 -35.49 -15.97
CA GLU A 343 -20.27 -35.01 -17.03
C GLU A 343 -21.22 -33.95 -16.47
N ALA A 344 -21.13 -32.74 -16.99
CA ALA A 344 -21.99 -31.62 -16.61
C ALA A 344 -22.33 -30.80 -17.85
N ASP A 345 -23.28 -29.87 -17.73
CA ASP A 345 -23.63 -29.01 -18.86
C ASP A 345 -22.41 -28.20 -19.33
N GLY A 346 -21.87 -28.59 -20.45
CA GLY A 346 -20.68 -27.92 -21.01
C GLY A 346 -19.33 -28.39 -20.51
N LEU A 347 -19.27 -29.48 -19.68
CA LEU A 347 -18.00 -30.05 -19.23
C LEU A 347 -18.07 -31.58 -19.22
N THR A 348 -17.14 -32.19 -19.94
CA THR A 348 -16.86 -33.62 -19.78
C THR A 348 -15.38 -33.79 -19.39
N ALA A 349 -15.12 -34.69 -18.45
CA ALA A 349 -13.76 -35.05 -18.09
C ALA A 349 -13.71 -36.54 -17.71
N GLN A 350 -12.63 -37.17 -18.07
CA GLN A 350 -12.38 -38.57 -17.65
C GLN A 350 -10.90 -38.78 -17.35
N ALA A 351 -10.65 -39.67 -16.43
CA ALA A 351 -9.31 -40.09 -16.08
C ALA A 351 -9.29 -41.58 -15.71
N LYS A 352 -8.20 -42.27 -16.08
CA LYS A 352 -7.90 -43.64 -15.67
C LYS A 352 -6.40 -43.84 -15.60
N GLY A 353 -5.97 -44.81 -14.79
CA GLY A 353 -4.55 -45.12 -14.63
C GLY A 353 -4.08 -45.10 -13.19
N THR A 354 -2.83 -44.81 -12.97
CA THR A 354 -2.22 -44.79 -11.64
C THR A 354 -1.52 -43.51 -11.37
N VAL A 355 -1.64 -43.01 -10.12
CA VAL A 355 -0.94 -41.84 -9.67
C VAL A 355 -0.24 -42.12 -8.34
N PRO A 356 0.95 -41.55 -8.06
CA PRO A 356 1.62 -41.71 -6.79
C PRO A 356 0.78 -41.15 -5.63
N LYS A 357 0.72 -41.87 -4.51
CA LYS A 357 -0.06 -41.44 -3.33
C LYS A 357 0.52 -40.20 -2.64
N THR A 358 1.81 -40.01 -2.71
CA THR A 358 2.54 -38.89 -2.10
C THR A 358 2.88 -37.81 -3.12
N LEU A 359 1.91 -37.44 -3.93
CA LEU A 359 2.11 -36.38 -4.91
C LEU A 359 2.08 -35.01 -4.18
N ARG A 360 3.26 -34.49 -3.89
CA ARG A 360 3.42 -33.12 -3.30
C ARG A 360 3.79 -32.09 -4.37
N SER A 361 4.42 -32.51 -5.46
CA SER A 361 4.87 -31.66 -6.53
C SER A 361 4.87 -32.38 -7.88
N PHE A 362 4.94 -31.61 -8.94
CA PHE A 362 5.16 -32.14 -10.30
C PHE A 362 6.47 -32.93 -10.40
N GLU A 363 7.50 -32.49 -9.70
CA GLU A 363 8.78 -33.16 -9.68
C GLU A 363 8.69 -34.53 -9.03
N ASP A 364 7.97 -34.66 -7.89
CA ASP A 364 7.71 -35.96 -7.26
C ASP A 364 6.95 -36.89 -8.19
N PHE A 365 5.98 -36.38 -8.93
CA PHE A 365 5.25 -37.14 -9.93
C PHE A 365 6.15 -37.68 -11.04
N MET A 366 7.07 -36.86 -11.50
CA MET A 366 8.00 -37.26 -12.57
C MET A 366 9.11 -38.18 -12.08
N LYS A 367 9.49 -38.14 -10.80
CA LYS A 367 10.50 -39.01 -10.19
C LYS A 367 9.94 -40.35 -9.71
N ALA A 368 8.64 -40.52 -9.67
CA ALA A 368 8.04 -41.73 -9.14
C ALA A 368 8.53 -42.96 -9.90
N ASP A 369 9.02 -43.91 -9.11
CA ASP A 369 9.46 -45.24 -9.56
C ASP A 369 8.24 -46.01 -10.05
N SER A 370 7.98 -46.11 -11.35
CA SER A 370 6.69 -46.66 -11.65
C SER A 370 6.46 -47.18 -13.06
N THR A 371 5.65 -48.18 -13.05
CA THR A 371 4.79 -48.64 -14.10
C THR A 371 3.50 -47.78 -14.17
N ASP A 372 3.44 -46.62 -13.54
CA ASP A 372 2.23 -45.83 -13.43
C ASP A 372 1.88 -45.18 -14.77
N THR A 373 0.65 -45.33 -15.17
CA THR A 373 0.10 -44.72 -16.37
C THR A 373 -1.13 -43.92 -16.01
N LEU A 374 -1.19 -42.67 -16.41
CA LEU A 374 -2.37 -41.83 -16.26
C LEU A 374 -2.79 -41.37 -17.64
N GLN A 375 -4.05 -41.56 -17.95
CA GLN A 375 -4.72 -40.96 -19.10
C GLN A 375 -5.85 -40.10 -18.58
N ALA A 376 -5.84 -38.84 -18.94
CA ALA A 376 -6.91 -37.92 -18.63
C ALA A 376 -7.24 -37.09 -19.85
N GLU A 377 -8.50 -36.80 -20.05
CA GLU A 377 -8.98 -35.89 -21.09
C GLU A 377 -10.17 -35.10 -20.60
N PHE A 378 -10.32 -33.91 -21.13
CA PHE A 378 -11.47 -33.07 -20.88
C PHE A 378 -11.88 -32.28 -22.11
N ASP A 379 -13.15 -31.94 -22.15
CA ASP A 379 -13.72 -31.04 -23.15
C ASP A 379 -14.72 -30.12 -22.46
N CYS A 380 -14.57 -28.83 -22.67
CA CYS A 380 -15.32 -27.80 -22.01
C CYS A 380 -15.91 -26.82 -23.00
N ASP A 381 -17.22 -26.60 -22.92
CA ASP A 381 -17.94 -25.50 -23.56
C ASP A 381 -17.69 -24.22 -22.78
N VAL A 382 -16.82 -23.39 -23.32
CA VAL A 382 -16.39 -22.17 -22.62
C VAL A 382 -17.56 -21.20 -22.42
N ALA A 383 -18.50 -21.11 -23.36
CA ALA A 383 -19.64 -20.20 -23.26
C ALA A 383 -20.56 -20.54 -22.07
N LYS A 384 -20.84 -21.83 -21.89
CA LYS A 384 -21.66 -22.29 -20.76
C LYS A 384 -20.94 -22.10 -19.42
N THR A 385 -19.65 -22.45 -19.38
CA THR A 385 -18.84 -22.32 -18.17
C THR A 385 -18.64 -20.85 -17.80
N PHE A 386 -18.37 -20.00 -18.78
CA PHE A 386 -18.20 -18.56 -18.58
C PHE A 386 -19.39 -17.92 -17.87
N LYS A 387 -20.62 -18.24 -18.29
CA LYS A 387 -21.84 -17.69 -17.69
C LYS A 387 -21.95 -17.99 -16.20
N GLN A 388 -21.31 -19.05 -15.75
CA GLN A 388 -21.35 -19.54 -14.38
C GLN A 388 -20.24 -18.98 -13.48
N ILE A 389 -19.12 -18.52 -14.08
CA ILE A 389 -17.93 -18.11 -13.32
C ILE A 389 -17.42 -16.73 -13.73
N LYS A 390 -18.25 -15.92 -14.35
CA LYS A 390 -17.87 -14.63 -14.94
C LYS A 390 -17.19 -13.70 -13.96
N THR A 391 -17.75 -13.57 -12.76
CA THR A 391 -17.23 -12.70 -11.71
C THR A 391 -16.00 -13.31 -11.03
N ILE A 392 -16.02 -14.61 -10.77
CA ILE A 392 -14.87 -15.32 -10.19
C ILE A 392 -13.64 -15.17 -11.07
N ALA A 393 -13.82 -15.30 -12.39
CA ALA A 393 -12.75 -15.21 -13.38
C ALA A 393 -12.34 -13.76 -13.73
N ASN A 394 -12.97 -12.76 -13.12
CA ASN A 394 -12.69 -11.33 -13.30
C ASN A 394 -12.73 -10.85 -14.76
N PHE A 395 -13.70 -11.32 -15.52
CA PHE A 395 -13.93 -10.84 -16.87
C PHE A 395 -14.59 -9.45 -16.88
N LYS A 396 -14.47 -8.74 -18.01
CA LYS A 396 -15.17 -7.46 -18.23
C LYS A 396 -16.67 -7.61 -18.01
N GLN A 397 -17.28 -6.69 -17.29
CA GLN A 397 -18.69 -6.76 -16.88
C GLN A 397 -19.64 -6.88 -18.07
N ASP A 398 -19.39 -6.10 -19.13
CA ASP A 398 -20.24 -6.05 -20.33
C ASP A 398 -19.84 -7.09 -21.41
N PHE A 399 -18.92 -8.00 -21.04
CA PHE A 399 -18.46 -9.04 -21.95
C PHE A 399 -19.30 -10.31 -21.80
N ASP A 400 -19.63 -10.95 -22.91
CA ASP A 400 -20.30 -12.25 -22.95
C ASP A 400 -19.60 -13.17 -23.96
N ILE A 401 -19.49 -14.45 -23.59
CA ILE A 401 -18.96 -15.49 -24.47
C ILE A 401 -20.14 -16.25 -25.08
N ASN A 402 -20.23 -16.18 -26.40
CA ASN A 402 -21.30 -16.86 -27.16
C ASN A 402 -20.93 -18.27 -27.58
N TYR A 403 -19.62 -18.47 -27.81
CA TYR A 403 -19.08 -19.75 -28.24
C TYR A 403 -17.62 -19.86 -27.79
N GLY A 404 -17.14 -21.07 -27.65
CA GLY A 404 -15.74 -21.40 -27.36
C GLY A 404 -15.62 -22.82 -26.85
N ARG A 405 -14.56 -23.48 -27.22
CA ARG A 405 -14.23 -24.84 -26.73
C ARG A 405 -12.81 -24.88 -26.20
N LEU A 406 -12.67 -25.49 -25.05
CA LEU A 406 -11.40 -25.81 -24.45
C LEU A 406 -11.32 -27.31 -24.25
N SER A 407 -10.38 -27.95 -24.91
CA SER A 407 -10.13 -29.37 -24.72
C SER A 407 -8.69 -29.66 -24.40
N GLY A 408 -8.46 -30.76 -23.73
CA GLY A 408 -7.12 -31.20 -23.46
C GLY A 408 -7.04 -32.65 -23.10
N ASN A 409 -5.84 -33.18 -23.28
CA ASN A 409 -5.50 -34.54 -22.84
C ASN A 409 -4.14 -34.56 -22.15
N VAL A 410 -3.98 -35.49 -21.22
CA VAL A 410 -2.71 -35.81 -20.59
C VAL A 410 -2.54 -37.33 -20.59
N ASN A 411 -1.39 -37.75 -21.02
CA ASN A 411 -1.06 -39.17 -21.12
C ASN A 411 0.32 -39.39 -20.50
N THR A 412 0.41 -40.29 -19.52
CA THR A 412 1.69 -40.71 -18.98
C THR A 412 1.96 -42.16 -19.34
N GLN A 413 3.21 -42.46 -19.62
CA GLN A 413 3.70 -43.81 -19.86
C GLN A 413 4.98 -44.03 -19.10
N ALA A 414 5.13 -45.23 -18.57
CA ALA A 414 6.37 -45.66 -17.94
C ALA A 414 6.83 -46.95 -18.60
N GLN A 415 8.02 -46.97 -19.21
CA GLN A 415 8.60 -48.11 -19.87
C GLN A 415 10.13 -48.04 -19.77
N ASN A 416 10.74 -49.16 -19.39
CA ASN A 416 12.20 -49.32 -19.34
C ASN A 416 12.92 -48.26 -18.47
N GLY A 417 12.33 -47.89 -17.30
CA GLY A 417 12.90 -46.87 -16.40
C GLY A 417 12.78 -45.43 -16.92
N GLN A 418 12.06 -45.24 -18.04
CA GLN A 418 11.72 -43.95 -18.59
C GLN A 418 10.23 -43.63 -18.33
N ARG A 419 9.96 -42.45 -17.79
CA ARG A 419 8.61 -41.92 -17.66
C ARG A 419 8.39 -40.80 -18.65
N THR A 420 7.32 -40.87 -19.41
CA THR A 420 6.91 -39.85 -20.37
C THR A 420 5.59 -39.25 -19.92
N LEU A 421 5.48 -37.95 -19.90
CA LEU A 421 4.24 -37.23 -19.84
C LEU A 421 4.05 -36.45 -21.14
N ALA A 422 2.95 -36.71 -21.85
CA ALA A 422 2.59 -35.97 -23.04
C ALA A 422 1.17 -35.40 -22.86
N GLY A 423 0.95 -34.19 -23.32
CA GLY A 423 -0.35 -33.54 -23.21
C GLY A 423 -0.53 -32.43 -24.23
N LYS A 424 -1.76 -32.24 -24.63
CA LYS A 424 -2.17 -31.13 -25.49
C LYS A 424 -3.37 -30.43 -24.89
N VAL A 425 -3.34 -29.10 -24.94
CA VAL A 425 -4.49 -28.25 -24.58
C VAL A 425 -4.77 -27.33 -25.75
N LYS A 426 -6.01 -27.21 -26.11
CA LYS A 426 -6.45 -26.39 -27.24
C LYS A 426 -7.68 -25.58 -26.87
N LEU A 427 -7.56 -24.26 -27.02
CA LEU A 427 -8.67 -23.32 -26.93
C LEU A 427 -8.96 -22.81 -28.33
N TRP A 428 -10.17 -23.03 -28.84
CA TRP A 428 -10.53 -22.62 -30.19
C TRP A 428 -11.94 -22.06 -30.27
N ALA A 429 -12.20 -21.41 -31.40
CA ALA A 429 -13.49 -20.84 -31.77
C ALA A 429 -14.06 -19.94 -30.64
N LEU A 430 -13.18 -19.30 -29.88
CA LEU A 430 -13.64 -18.41 -28.84
C LEU A 430 -14.23 -17.16 -29.45
N GLU A 431 -15.51 -16.93 -29.19
CA GLU A 431 -16.30 -15.83 -29.69
C GLU A 431 -17.07 -15.19 -28.54
N GLY A 432 -17.07 -13.89 -28.51
CA GLY A 432 -17.78 -13.11 -27.50
C GLY A 432 -18.43 -11.85 -28.09
N LYS A 433 -19.10 -11.09 -27.24
CA LYS A 433 -19.74 -9.83 -27.57
C LYS A 433 -19.48 -8.80 -26.46
N PHE A 434 -19.10 -7.55 -26.83
CA PHE A 434 -18.85 -6.46 -25.90
C PHE A 434 -19.12 -5.09 -26.50
N PRO A 435 -19.97 -4.29 -25.91
CA PRO A 435 -21.39 -4.60 -25.62
C PRO A 435 -22.16 -4.86 -26.92
N VAL A 436 -21.68 -4.30 -28.04
CA VAL A 436 -22.29 -4.44 -29.38
C VAL A 436 -21.34 -5.02 -30.43
N LYS A 437 -20.04 -5.04 -30.14
CA LYS A 437 -19.01 -5.55 -31.07
C LYS A 437 -18.80 -7.04 -30.88
N ARG A 438 -18.85 -7.76 -31.98
CA ARG A 438 -18.47 -9.18 -32.01
C ARG A 438 -16.98 -9.29 -31.84
N ILE A 439 -16.54 -10.18 -30.99
CA ILE A 439 -15.15 -10.44 -30.63
C ILE A 439 -14.84 -11.89 -30.92
N ILE A 440 -13.73 -12.15 -31.61
CA ILE A 440 -13.35 -13.48 -32.06
C ILE A 440 -11.86 -13.66 -31.82
N LEU A 441 -11.47 -14.82 -31.30
CA LEU A 441 -10.07 -15.23 -31.24
C LEU A 441 -9.63 -15.58 -32.67
N SER A 442 -8.63 -14.89 -33.20
CA SER A 442 -8.23 -14.97 -34.61
C SER A 442 -7.61 -16.31 -35.01
N LYS A 443 -7.01 -17.02 -34.04
CA LYS A 443 -6.41 -18.32 -34.17
C LYS A 443 -6.56 -19.12 -32.88
N PRO A 444 -6.68 -20.47 -32.93
CA PRO A 444 -6.61 -21.29 -31.70
C PRO A 444 -5.34 -21.03 -30.90
N VAL A 445 -5.46 -21.14 -29.58
CA VAL A 445 -4.32 -21.22 -28.67
C VAL A 445 -4.07 -22.70 -28.38
N GLU A 446 -2.92 -23.17 -28.75
CA GLU A 446 -2.51 -24.56 -28.55
C GLU A 446 -1.28 -24.64 -27.65
N VAL A 447 -1.32 -25.56 -26.69
CA VAL A 447 -0.18 -25.93 -25.85
C VAL A 447 0.09 -27.41 -26.08
N ASP A 448 1.30 -27.75 -26.49
CA ASP A 448 1.73 -29.13 -26.71
C ASP A 448 2.99 -29.40 -25.90
N ALA A 449 2.90 -30.33 -24.96
CA ALA A 449 3.97 -30.65 -24.03
C ALA A 449 4.34 -32.14 -24.09
N LYS A 450 5.63 -32.42 -24.11
CA LYS A 450 6.18 -33.74 -23.88
C LYS A 450 7.40 -33.69 -22.97
N ILE A 451 7.30 -34.30 -21.81
CA ILE A 451 8.29 -34.30 -20.76
C ILE A 451 8.70 -35.73 -20.48
N ILE A 452 9.96 -35.99 -20.36
CA ILE A 452 10.56 -37.30 -20.14
C ILE A 452 11.34 -37.22 -18.81
N SER A 453 11.19 -38.23 -18.00
CA SER A 453 12.05 -38.47 -16.84
C SER A 453 12.74 -39.80 -16.95
N GLN A 454 14.05 -39.79 -16.88
CA GLN A 454 14.89 -40.99 -16.93
C GLN A 454 16.06 -40.84 -15.97
N ASN A 455 16.33 -41.82 -15.13
CA ASN A 455 17.40 -41.75 -14.12
C ASN A 455 17.37 -40.49 -13.26
N GLN A 456 16.18 -40.06 -12.86
CA GLN A 456 15.92 -38.84 -12.08
C GLN A 456 16.22 -37.51 -12.84
N VAL A 457 16.57 -37.57 -14.12
CA VAL A 457 16.72 -36.38 -14.96
C VAL A 457 15.42 -36.12 -15.69
N ILE A 458 14.86 -34.93 -15.50
CA ILE A 458 13.67 -34.50 -16.20
C ILE A 458 14.11 -33.72 -17.45
N THR A 459 13.65 -34.17 -18.60
CA THR A 459 13.90 -33.55 -19.91
C THR A 459 12.57 -33.11 -20.51
N VAL A 460 12.43 -31.83 -20.76
CA VAL A 460 11.38 -31.31 -21.59
C VAL A 460 11.80 -31.56 -23.05
N GLU A 461 11.27 -32.61 -23.65
CA GLU A 461 11.53 -32.88 -25.08
C GLU A 461 10.89 -31.78 -25.92
N LYS A 462 9.70 -31.31 -25.48
CA LYS A 462 8.93 -30.33 -26.19
C LYS A 462 7.95 -29.66 -25.26
N LEU A 463 7.95 -28.33 -25.24
CA LEU A 463 6.85 -27.51 -24.78
C LEU A 463 6.66 -26.40 -25.79
N LEU A 464 5.53 -26.42 -26.50
CA LEU A 464 5.19 -25.41 -27.50
C LEU A 464 3.91 -24.71 -27.10
N ILE A 465 3.89 -23.40 -27.24
CA ILE A 465 2.69 -22.59 -27.22
C ILE A 465 2.56 -21.92 -28.57
N ASP A 466 1.43 -22.12 -29.24
CA ASP A 466 1.14 -21.48 -30.53
C ASP A 466 -0.21 -20.79 -30.47
N SER A 467 -0.21 -19.52 -30.81
CA SER A 467 -1.40 -18.66 -30.88
C SER A 467 -1.19 -17.59 -31.95
N ALA A 468 -2.18 -16.75 -32.17
CA ALA A 468 -2.02 -15.59 -33.05
C ALA A 468 -1.01 -14.57 -32.53
N PHE A 469 -0.94 -14.41 -31.20
CA PHE A 469 -0.16 -13.39 -30.52
C PHE A 469 1.12 -13.88 -29.84
N ALA A 470 1.29 -15.22 -29.73
CA ALA A 470 2.45 -15.79 -29.06
C ALA A 470 2.88 -17.10 -29.71
N LYS A 471 4.17 -17.24 -29.94
CA LYS A 471 4.83 -18.51 -30.23
C LYS A 471 5.95 -18.68 -29.20
N ALA A 472 5.85 -19.72 -28.40
CA ALA A 472 6.88 -20.01 -27.41
C ALA A 472 7.29 -21.48 -27.48
N SER A 473 8.55 -21.74 -27.23
CA SER A 473 9.10 -23.08 -27.13
C SER A 473 10.05 -23.20 -25.94
N LEU A 474 10.04 -24.38 -25.34
CA LEU A 474 11.00 -24.76 -24.31
C LEU A 474 11.40 -26.23 -24.53
N ASN A 475 12.68 -26.49 -24.49
CA ASN A 475 13.24 -27.86 -24.55
C ASN A 475 14.52 -27.94 -23.71
N GLY A 476 14.92 -29.15 -23.36
CA GLY A 476 16.14 -29.45 -22.60
C GLY A 476 15.88 -30.12 -21.26
N THR A 477 16.91 -30.29 -20.48
CA THR A 477 16.87 -30.88 -19.15
C THR A 477 16.66 -29.80 -18.09
N THR A 478 16.32 -30.17 -16.87
CA THR A 478 16.14 -29.23 -15.77
C THR A 478 17.38 -28.39 -15.47
N ASP A 479 18.55 -28.89 -15.78
CA ASP A 479 19.84 -28.22 -15.64
C ASP A 479 20.30 -27.46 -16.89
N ASN A 480 19.68 -27.69 -18.05
CA ASN A 480 20.03 -27.04 -19.30
C ASN A 480 18.79 -26.94 -20.24
N MET A 481 17.95 -25.96 -19.98
CA MET A 481 16.78 -25.65 -20.79
C MET A 481 17.09 -24.54 -21.80
N ASN A 482 16.57 -24.69 -23.01
CA ASN A 482 16.52 -23.61 -24.01
C ASN A 482 15.07 -23.16 -24.14
N TYR A 483 14.87 -21.88 -24.22
CA TYR A 483 13.53 -21.32 -24.45
C TYR A 483 13.56 -20.16 -25.44
N THR A 484 12.46 -20.02 -26.16
CA THR A 484 12.19 -18.87 -27.02
C THR A 484 10.75 -18.45 -26.86
N ALA A 485 10.50 -17.17 -26.98
CA ALA A 485 9.14 -16.65 -27.08
C ALA A 485 9.11 -15.44 -28.01
N ASP A 486 8.21 -15.47 -28.98
CA ASP A 486 7.91 -14.37 -29.88
C ASP A 486 6.48 -13.91 -29.59
N LEU A 487 6.31 -12.63 -29.29
CA LEU A 487 5.04 -12.02 -28.96
C LEU A 487 4.72 -10.90 -29.93
N ASP A 488 3.49 -10.88 -30.42
CA ASP A 488 2.88 -9.77 -31.14
C ASP A 488 1.92 -9.06 -30.19
N LEU A 489 2.38 -7.94 -29.65
CA LEU A 489 1.66 -7.21 -28.60
C LEU A 489 0.35 -6.59 -29.14
N ALA A 490 0.32 -6.20 -30.41
CA ALA A 490 -0.88 -5.67 -31.03
C ALA A 490 -1.95 -6.77 -31.20
N LYS A 491 -1.55 -7.98 -31.62
CA LYS A 491 -2.47 -9.12 -31.66
C LYS A 491 -2.87 -9.58 -30.29
N MET A 492 -1.96 -9.57 -29.33
CA MET A 492 -2.30 -9.85 -27.93
C MET A 492 -3.36 -8.85 -27.43
N GLN A 493 -3.16 -7.55 -27.69
CA GLN A 493 -4.14 -6.53 -27.33
C GLN A 493 -5.46 -6.72 -28.08
N SER A 494 -5.43 -7.08 -29.36
CA SER A 494 -6.64 -7.30 -30.16
C SER A 494 -7.38 -8.58 -29.76
N ASP A 495 -6.68 -9.68 -29.55
CA ASP A 495 -7.28 -10.98 -29.25
C ASP A 495 -7.59 -11.15 -27.75
N VAL A 496 -6.59 -10.95 -26.87
CA VAL A 496 -6.74 -11.12 -25.42
C VAL A 496 -7.40 -9.91 -24.77
N GLY A 497 -7.03 -8.69 -25.19
CA GLY A 497 -7.60 -7.45 -24.70
C GLY A 497 -9.10 -7.29 -24.98
N GLN A 498 -9.65 -8.08 -25.89
CA GLN A 498 -11.10 -8.18 -26.09
C GLN A 498 -11.81 -8.85 -24.91
N PHE A 499 -11.16 -9.83 -24.28
CA PHE A 499 -11.73 -10.67 -23.23
C PHE A 499 -11.38 -10.18 -21.82
N ILE A 500 -10.13 -9.69 -21.66
CA ILE A 500 -9.61 -9.21 -20.38
C ILE A 500 -9.29 -7.71 -20.52
N ASP A 501 -9.56 -6.94 -19.46
CA ASP A 501 -9.24 -5.52 -19.47
C ASP A 501 -7.74 -5.29 -19.30
N ILE A 502 -7.02 -5.20 -20.42
CA ILE A 502 -5.61 -4.79 -20.45
C ILE A 502 -5.60 -3.26 -20.53
N LYS A 503 -5.42 -2.59 -19.39
CA LYS A 503 -5.57 -1.14 -19.26
C LYS A 503 -4.64 -0.32 -20.14
N PRO A 504 -3.31 -0.54 -20.21
CA PRO A 504 -2.54 0.13 -21.25
C PRO A 504 -2.79 -0.55 -22.60
N GLN A 505 -2.99 0.25 -23.66
CA GLN A 505 -3.02 -0.30 -25.02
C GLN A 505 -1.58 -0.54 -25.46
N LEU A 506 -1.32 -1.76 -25.94
CA LEU A 506 0.01 -2.22 -26.32
C LEU A 506 0.08 -2.53 -27.82
N SER A 507 1.17 -2.15 -28.44
CA SER A 507 1.51 -2.62 -29.78
C SER A 507 3.03 -2.79 -29.94
N GLY A 508 3.45 -3.49 -30.98
CA GLY A 508 4.84 -3.85 -31.20
C GLY A 508 5.06 -5.35 -31.10
N THR A 509 6.32 -5.75 -31.16
CA THR A 509 6.73 -7.16 -31.02
C THR A 509 7.75 -7.31 -29.89
N ALA A 510 7.68 -8.43 -29.18
CA ALA A 510 8.69 -8.78 -28.18
C ALA A 510 9.22 -10.18 -28.47
N GLN A 511 10.52 -10.35 -28.32
CA GLN A 511 11.20 -11.63 -28.45
C GLN A 511 12.02 -11.91 -27.20
N LEU A 512 11.99 -13.15 -26.74
CA LEU A 512 12.78 -13.64 -25.62
C LEU A 512 13.50 -14.92 -26.07
N ILE A 513 14.81 -14.95 -25.88
CA ILE A 513 15.64 -16.13 -26.18
C ILE A 513 16.58 -16.34 -25.00
N GLY A 514 16.63 -17.54 -24.48
CA GLY A 514 17.51 -17.79 -23.33
C GLY A 514 17.75 -19.26 -23.07
N LYS A 515 18.60 -19.45 -22.08
CA LYS A 515 18.88 -20.74 -21.47
C LYS A 515 18.58 -20.65 -19.99
N GLY A 516 18.09 -21.75 -19.43
CA GLY A 516 17.76 -21.80 -18.02
C GLY A 516 18.18 -23.11 -17.39
N SER A 517 18.26 -23.12 -16.08
CA SER A 517 18.43 -24.33 -15.29
C SER A 517 17.58 -24.23 -14.02
N LEU A 518 17.04 -25.37 -13.60
CA LEU A 518 16.33 -25.52 -12.34
C LEU A 518 16.98 -26.66 -11.55
N VAL A 519 17.87 -26.32 -10.66
CA VAL A 519 18.62 -27.26 -9.84
C VAL A 519 18.45 -26.91 -8.36
N ASN A 520 18.09 -27.86 -7.53
CA ASN A 520 17.87 -27.66 -6.10
C ASN A 520 16.92 -26.49 -5.78
N ARG A 521 15.83 -26.37 -6.56
CA ARG A 521 14.83 -25.29 -6.47
C ARG A 521 15.39 -23.88 -6.71
N VAL A 522 16.58 -23.79 -7.31
CA VAL A 522 17.14 -22.53 -7.84
C VAL A 522 16.94 -22.51 -9.35
N PHE A 523 16.16 -21.57 -9.83
CA PHE A 523 16.03 -21.31 -11.26
C PHE A 523 17.06 -20.25 -11.67
N ALA A 524 17.99 -20.62 -12.51
CA ALA A 524 18.98 -19.71 -13.10
C ALA A 524 18.70 -19.54 -14.59
N SER A 525 18.89 -18.34 -15.11
CA SER A 525 18.63 -18.07 -16.53
C SER A 525 19.52 -16.97 -17.08
N THR A 526 20.00 -17.20 -18.30
CA THR A 526 20.73 -16.23 -19.12
C THR A 526 20.05 -16.10 -20.46
N GLY A 527 19.96 -14.89 -20.99
CA GLY A 527 19.28 -14.67 -22.26
C GLY A 527 19.22 -13.22 -22.69
N ASN A 528 18.48 -13.04 -23.77
CA ASN A 528 18.22 -11.73 -24.34
C ASN A 528 16.72 -11.55 -24.56
N ALA A 529 16.22 -10.38 -24.21
CA ALA A 529 14.91 -9.90 -24.59
C ALA A 529 15.06 -8.73 -25.57
N SER A 530 14.21 -8.65 -26.55
CA SER A 530 14.13 -7.53 -27.46
C SER A 530 12.69 -7.13 -27.67
N ILE A 531 12.45 -5.85 -27.77
CA ILE A 531 11.14 -5.26 -28.06
C ILE A 531 11.34 -4.32 -29.24
N ASN A 532 10.46 -4.41 -30.24
CA ASN A 532 10.52 -3.54 -31.41
C ASN A 532 9.17 -2.86 -31.63
N ASN A 533 9.24 -1.58 -32.01
CA ASN A 533 8.10 -0.73 -32.30
C ASN A 533 7.03 -0.76 -31.18
N LEU A 534 7.49 -0.76 -29.93
CA LEU A 534 6.60 -0.71 -28.78
C LEU A 534 5.87 0.62 -28.74
N THR A 535 4.55 0.55 -28.62
CA THR A 535 3.74 1.70 -28.24
C THR A 535 2.87 1.29 -27.06
N ILE A 536 2.91 2.07 -26.00
CA ILE A 536 2.07 1.93 -24.80
C ILE A 536 1.22 3.18 -24.71
N THR A 537 -0.10 3.05 -24.81
CA THR A 537 -1.02 4.16 -24.57
C THR A 537 -1.69 3.94 -23.22
N MET A 538 -1.38 4.83 -22.29
CA MET A 538 -1.92 4.78 -20.93
C MET A 538 -3.38 5.23 -20.88
N PRO A 539 -4.16 4.87 -19.85
CA PRO A 539 -5.58 5.25 -19.73
C PRO A 539 -5.84 6.77 -19.69
N ASP A 540 -4.87 7.56 -19.27
CA ASP A 540 -4.90 9.03 -19.26
C ASP A 540 -4.54 9.66 -20.60
N GLY A 541 -4.27 8.83 -21.64
CA GLY A 541 -3.88 9.26 -22.98
C GLY A 541 -2.39 9.48 -23.17
N ALA A 542 -1.55 9.31 -22.17
CA ALA A 542 -0.10 9.37 -22.33
C ALA A 542 0.38 8.24 -23.25
N VAL A 543 1.24 8.58 -24.22
CA VAL A 543 1.79 7.62 -25.19
C VAL A 543 3.29 7.49 -24.97
N LEU A 544 3.72 6.26 -24.76
CA LEU A 544 5.13 5.88 -24.74
C LEU A 544 5.45 5.10 -26.02
N SER A 545 6.42 5.56 -26.77
CA SER A 545 6.88 4.89 -27.99
C SER A 545 8.36 4.54 -27.88
N GLU A 546 8.69 3.30 -28.18
CA GLU A 546 10.06 2.79 -28.22
C GLU A 546 10.29 2.01 -29.51
N THR A 547 11.20 2.50 -30.33
CA THR A 547 11.50 1.87 -31.61
C THR A 547 12.16 0.50 -31.44
N SER A 548 13.10 0.43 -30.51
CA SER A 548 13.81 -0.80 -30.19
C SER A 548 14.38 -0.72 -28.78
N ALA A 549 14.10 -1.73 -27.98
CA ALA A 549 14.75 -1.93 -26.69
C ALA A 549 15.26 -3.36 -26.59
N THR A 550 16.42 -3.53 -25.95
CA THR A 550 17.02 -4.83 -25.72
C THR A 550 17.43 -4.95 -24.26
N ALA A 551 17.33 -6.15 -23.72
CA ALA A 551 17.79 -6.47 -22.39
C ALA A 551 18.53 -7.81 -22.42
N GLY A 552 19.83 -7.79 -22.17
CA GLY A 552 20.60 -9.00 -21.83
C GLY A 552 20.47 -9.25 -20.33
N PHE A 553 20.31 -10.49 -19.90
CA PHE A 553 20.17 -10.81 -18.46
C PHE A 553 20.87 -12.10 -18.07
N ASP A 554 21.34 -12.12 -16.83
CA ASP A 554 21.86 -13.28 -16.10
C ASP A 554 21.31 -13.19 -14.67
N PHE A 555 20.34 -14.07 -14.35
CA PHE A 555 19.70 -14.05 -13.04
C PHE A 555 19.47 -15.45 -12.49
N GLN A 556 19.22 -15.50 -11.18
CA GLN A 556 18.80 -16.70 -10.46
C GLN A 556 17.68 -16.39 -9.48
N ALA A 557 16.74 -17.29 -9.35
CA ALA A 557 15.63 -17.23 -8.39
C ALA A 557 15.70 -18.44 -7.47
N ASP A 558 15.99 -18.23 -6.21
CA ASP A 558 15.99 -19.26 -5.16
C ASP A 558 14.56 -19.34 -4.59
N ILE A 559 13.86 -20.41 -4.91
CA ILE A 559 12.44 -20.58 -4.55
C ILE A 559 12.29 -20.79 -3.03
N ASP A 560 13.24 -21.49 -2.41
CA ASP A 560 13.17 -21.79 -0.99
C ASP A 560 13.50 -20.57 -0.13
N LYS A 561 14.48 -19.77 -0.55
CA LYS A 561 14.81 -18.50 0.09
C LYS A 561 13.90 -17.35 -0.35
N LYS A 562 13.03 -17.58 -1.36
CA LYS A 562 12.18 -16.56 -1.95
C LYS A 562 12.97 -15.31 -2.39
N GLN A 563 14.10 -15.53 -3.03
CA GLN A 563 15.07 -14.50 -3.37
C GLN A 563 15.43 -14.53 -4.86
N LEU A 564 15.38 -13.35 -5.49
CA LEU A 564 15.89 -13.09 -6.83
C LEU A 564 17.30 -12.50 -6.72
N GLY A 565 18.25 -13.09 -7.42
CA GLY A 565 19.58 -12.53 -7.66
C GLY A 565 19.77 -12.26 -9.15
N VAL A 566 20.11 -11.04 -9.54
CA VAL A 566 20.51 -10.70 -10.91
C VAL A 566 21.99 -10.38 -10.90
N LYS A 567 22.77 -11.23 -11.57
CA LYS A 567 24.21 -11.02 -11.69
C LYS A 567 24.49 -9.84 -12.61
N THR A 568 23.82 -9.79 -13.75
CA THR A 568 23.88 -8.66 -14.68
C THR A 568 22.58 -8.54 -15.46
N ALA A 569 22.16 -7.30 -15.71
CA ALA A 569 21.13 -6.95 -16.69
C ALA A 569 21.59 -5.72 -17.49
N ASP A 570 21.71 -5.89 -18.79
CA ASP A 570 22.13 -4.88 -19.75
C ASP A 570 20.92 -4.41 -20.54
N ILE A 571 20.45 -3.23 -20.26
CA ILE A 571 19.26 -2.64 -20.88
C ILE A 571 19.71 -1.52 -21.84
N ALA A 572 19.26 -1.59 -23.06
CA ALA A 572 19.45 -0.54 -24.05
C ALA A 572 18.11 -0.18 -24.68
N ALA A 573 17.79 1.12 -24.72
CA ALA A 573 16.56 1.65 -25.29
C ALA A 573 16.84 3.05 -25.88
N SER A 574 15.82 3.72 -26.37
CA SER A 574 15.98 5.06 -26.95
C SER A 574 16.53 6.08 -25.96
N PHE A 575 16.26 5.89 -24.66
CA PHE A 575 16.82 6.76 -23.63
C PHE A 575 18.30 6.51 -23.33
N GLY A 576 18.90 5.43 -23.86
CA GLY A 576 20.31 5.10 -23.63
C GLY A 576 20.52 3.69 -23.09
N LYS A 577 21.52 3.55 -22.23
CA LYS A 577 21.94 2.25 -21.70
C LYS A 577 21.96 2.27 -20.18
N ILE A 578 21.50 1.17 -19.58
CA ILE A 578 21.55 0.90 -18.13
C ILE A 578 22.09 -0.51 -17.94
N ASN A 579 23.17 -0.62 -17.21
CA ASN A 579 23.70 -1.91 -16.75
C ASN A 579 23.43 -2.03 -15.26
N ILE A 580 22.73 -3.09 -14.86
CA ILE A 580 22.43 -3.40 -13.46
C ILE A 580 23.25 -4.64 -13.09
N THR A 581 23.92 -4.58 -11.95
CA THR A 581 24.73 -5.69 -11.43
C THR A 581 24.43 -5.95 -9.96
N ASN A 582 24.64 -7.22 -9.55
CA ASN A 582 24.50 -7.65 -8.17
C ASN A 582 23.14 -7.27 -7.55
N LEU A 583 22.07 -7.30 -8.37
CA LEU A 583 20.74 -7.08 -7.84
C LEU A 583 20.33 -8.28 -6.99
N THR A 584 19.87 -8.00 -5.79
CA THR A 584 19.22 -8.97 -4.91
C THR A 584 17.87 -8.39 -4.50
N ALA A 585 16.81 -9.16 -4.66
CA ALA A 585 15.46 -8.75 -4.32
C ALA A 585 14.68 -9.91 -3.69
N PRO A 586 13.76 -9.67 -2.76
CA PRO A 586 12.81 -10.69 -2.34
C PRO A 586 11.80 -10.98 -3.45
N LEU A 587 11.41 -12.24 -3.63
CA LEU A 587 10.32 -12.64 -4.53
C LEU A 587 8.94 -12.38 -3.94
N GLU A 588 8.85 -12.25 -2.62
CA GLU A 588 7.65 -11.85 -1.87
C GLU A 588 8.02 -10.69 -0.95
N GLU A 589 7.08 -9.79 -0.67
CA GLU A 589 7.34 -8.68 0.26
C GLU A 589 7.84 -9.21 1.61
N ASN A 590 9.10 -8.97 1.89
CA ASN A 590 9.74 -9.28 3.15
C ASN A 590 10.60 -8.08 3.61
N PRO A 591 10.18 -7.36 4.66
CA PRO A 591 10.93 -6.21 5.16
C PRO A 591 12.36 -6.51 5.59
N GLN A 592 12.67 -7.77 5.92
CA GLN A 592 13.98 -8.18 6.38
C GLN A 592 14.96 -8.50 5.23
N THR A 593 14.45 -8.79 4.05
CA THR A 593 15.30 -9.10 2.88
C THR A 593 15.58 -7.81 2.12
N PRO A 594 16.84 -7.40 1.99
CA PRO A 594 17.17 -6.16 1.29
C PRO A 594 16.95 -6.29 -0.22
N LEU A 595 16.42 -5.22 -0.81
CA LEU A 595 16.55 -4.95 -2.23
C LEU A 595 17.85 -4.15 -2.44
N GLN A 596 18.79 -4.70 -3.17
CA GLN A 596 20.05 -3.98 -3.44
C GLN A 596 20.50 -4.21 -4.88
N PHE A 597 21.17 -3.22 -5.46
CA PHE A 597 21.79 -3.32 -6.78
C PHE A 597 22.85 -2.23 -6.98
N ASN A 598 23.72 -2.48 -7.93
CA ASN A 598 24.57 -1.46 -8.50
C ASN A 598 24.15 -1.22 -9.95
N THR A 599 24.22 0.02 -10.40
CA THR A 599 23.95 0.34 -11.79
C THR A 599 24.97 1.30 -12.35
N ILE A 600 25.27 1.12 -13.61
CA ILE A 600 25.99 2.09 -14.45
C ILE A 600 25.04 2.48 -15.57
N PHE A 601 24.92 3.75 -15.81
CA PHE A 601 23.99 4.26 -16.80
C PHE A 601 24.57 5.37 -17.67
N ALA A 602 24.02 5.47 -18.87
CA ALA A 602 24.29 6.53 -19.82
C ALA A 602 23.00 6.82 -20.57
N VAL A 603 22.28 7.88 -20.18
CA VAL A 603 20.89 8.12 -20.59
C VAL A 603 20.64 9.56 -21.03
N GLU A 604 19.77 9.74 -22.01
CA GLU A 604 19.18 11.01 -22.41
C GLU A 604 18.02 11.36 -21.46
N LEU A 605 18.16 12.45 -20.73
CA LEU A 605 17.20 12.83 -19.69
C LEU A 605 15.80 13.14 -20.25
N GLU A 606 15.71 13.74 -21.42
CA GLU A 606 14.44 14.07 -22.05
C GLU A 606 13.61 12.81 -22.36
N LYS A 607 14.26 11.81 -22.93
CA LYS A 607 13.62 10.54 -23.22
C LYS A 607 13.29 9.76 -21.94
N LEU A 608 14.21 9.74 -20.97
CA LEU A 608 13.96 9.12 -19.67
C LEU A 608 12.81 9.81 -18.93
N ASN A 609 12.74 11.14 -18.99
CA ASN A 609 11.63 11.89 -18.39
C ASN A 609 10.29 11.55 -19.05
N THR A 610 10.26 11.38 -20.36
CA THR A 610 9.06 10.92 -21.09
C THR A 610 8.60 9.55 -20.58
N TRP A 611 9.53 8.63 -20.39
CA TRP A 611 9.25 7.32 -19.82
C TRP A 611 8.72 7.42 -18.38
N ALA A 612 9.38 8.21 -17.54
CA ALA A 612 9.01 8.39 -16.15
C ALA A 612 7.64 9.09 -15.98
N ALA A 613 7.36 10.07 -16.82
CA ALA A 613 6.08 10.77 -16.84
C ALA A 613 4.94 9.84 -17.28
N ALA A 614 5.15 9.07 -18.35
CA ALA A 614 4.18 8.08 -18.81
C ALA A 614 3.86 7.00 -17.74
N LEU A 615 4.84 6.66 -16.91
CA LEU A 615 4.65 5.73 -15.78
C LEU A 615 4.13 6.41 -14.50
N GLY A 616 3.78 7.70 -14.55
CA GLY A 616 3.28 8.46 -13.40
C GLY A 616 4.31 8.64 -12.27
N LYS A 617 5.61 8.63 -12.61
CA LYS A 617 6.70 8.72 -11.63
C LYS A 617 7.34 10.10 -11.49
N THR A 618 6.98 11.04 -12.36
CA THR A 618 7.48 12.42 -12.31
C THR A 618 6.33 13.41 -12.45
N ASP A 619 6.52 14.63 -11.92
CA ASP A 619 5.62 15.74 -12.20
C ASP A 619 5.73 16.10 -13.68
N ALA A 620 4.64 15.99 -14.41
CA ALA A 620 4.57 16.32 -15.84
C ALA A 620 4.94 17.78 -16.15
N ASN A 621 4.93 18.66 -15.16
CA ASN A 621 5.22 20.07 -15.30
C ASN A 621 6.73 20.39 -15.28
N THR A 622 7.57 19.50 -14.77
CA THR A 622 9.02 19.68 -14.75
C THR A 622 9.68 18.83 -15.84
N GLN A 623 10.30 19.46 -16.78
CA GLN A 623 10.97 18.80 -17.90
C GLN A 623 12.49 18.84 -17.72
N PHE A 624 13.13 17.70 -17.97
CA PHE A 624 14.57 17.54 -17.95
C PHE A 624 15.06 17.25 -19.37
N ALA A 625 16.13 17.92 -19.79
CA ALA A 625 16.83 17.60 -21.02
C ALA A 625 18.35 17.57 -20.75
N GLY A 626 19.09 16.95 -21.66
CA GLY A 626 20.53 16.73 -21.53
C GLY A 626 20.87 15.26 -21.40
N PHE A 627 22.09 14.97 -21.03
CA PHE A 627 22.62 13.62 -20.93
C PHE A 627 23.17 13.36 -19.52
N ALA A 628 22.84 12.20 -18.96
CA ALA A 628 23.35 11.77 -17.68
C ALA A 628 24.08 10.45 -17.80
N ARG A 629 25.28 10.38 -17.24
CA ARG A 629 26.05 9.13 -17.12
C ARG A 629 26.68 9.02 -15.74
N GLY A 630 26.72 7.82 -15.22
CA GLY A 630 27.29 7.60 -13.88
C GLY A 630 27.07 6.22 -13.37
N ASP A 631 27.33 6.11 -12.10
CA ASP A 631 27.06 4.90 -11.30
C ASP A 631 26.10 5.23 -10.17
N LEU A 632 25.38 4.21 -9.70
CA LEU A 632 24.55 4.29 -8.49
C LEU A 632 24.58 2.96 -7.78
N ALA A 633 24.85 2.98 -6.48
CA ALA A 633 24.64 1.85 -5.60
C ALA A 633 23.41 2.12 -4.74
N PHE A 634 22.50 1.18 -4.69
CA PHE A 634 21.22 1.26 -4.01
C PHE A 634 21.00 0.07 -3.11
N LYS A 635 20.54 0.31 -1.87
CA LYS A 635 20.09 -0.73 -0.95
C LYS A 635 18.88 -0.23 -0.17
N LYS A 636 17.84 -1.04 -0.14
CA LYS A 636 16.64 -0.80 0.66
C LYS A 636 16.47 -1.95 1.64
N THR A 637 16.28 -1.63 2.92
CA THR A 637 15.94 -2.61 3.96
C THR A 637 14.80 -2.03 4.80
N GLY A 638 13.61 -2.58 4.67
CA GLY A 638 12.41 -1.99 5.27
C GLY A 638 12.16 -0.56 4.78
N SER A 639 12.14 0.39 5.70
CA SER A 639 11.98 1.82 5.40
C SER A 639 13.29 2.54 5.06
N ILE A 640 14.43 1.87 5.23
CA ILE A 640 15.75 2.47 5.09
C ILE A 640 16.29 2.28 3.67
N PHE A 641 16.76 3.38 3.08
CA PHE A 641 17.40 3.44 1.77
C PHE A 641 18.84 3.93 1.94
N ASP A 642 19.80 3.13 1.51
CA ASP A 642 21.18 3.55 1.34
C ASP A 642 21.42 3.80 -0.15
N VAL A 643 21.82 5.00 -0.50
CA VAL A 643 22.05 5.41 -1.90
C VAL A 643 23.39 6.11 -2.00
N SER A 644 24.23 5.66 -2.89
CA SER A 644 25.51 6.32 -3.13
C SER A 644 25.90 6.32 -4.60
N THR A 645 26.64 7.32 -5.00
CA THR A 645 27.25 7.42 -6.31
C THR A 645 28.67 7.96 -6.20
N LYS A 646 29.58 7.38 -6.95
CA LYS A 646 30.94 7.90 -7.08
C LYS A 646 30.91 9.14 -7.94
N GLN A 647 30.16 9.11 -9.04
CA GLN A 647 30.00 10.24 -9.94
C GLN A 647 28.80 10.07 -10.87
N ILE A 648 27.95 11.06 -10.89
CA ILE A 648 26.98 11.30 -11.96
C ILE A 648 27.46 12.53 -12.73
N ALA A 649 27.76 12.37 -14.00
CA ALA A 649 28.07 13.47 -14.90
C ALA A 649 26.81 13.84 -15.70
N LEU A 650 26.49 15.13 -15.69
CA LEU A 650 25.36 15.72 -16.42
C LEU A 650 25.93 16.66 -17.48
N GLU A 651 25.55 16.44 -18.73
CA GLU A 651 25.97 17.20 -19.87
C GLU A 651 24.76 17.89 -20.49
N ASN A 652 24.89 19.20 -20.78
CA ASN A 652 23.84 20.03 -21.35
C ASN A 652 22.52 19.94 -20.57
N LEU A 653 22.61 19.85 -19.23
CA LEU A 653 21.44 19.78 -18.37
C LEU A 653 20.58 21.01 -18.55
N LYS A 654 19.32 20.83 -18.86
CA LYS A 654 18.29 21.85 -18.87
C LYS A 654 17.10 21.39 -18.07
N ILE A 655 16.70 22.16 -17.07
CA ILE A 655 15.51 21.93 -16.25
C ILE A 655 14.55 23.07 -16.53
N THR A 656 13.35 22.75 -16.98
CA THR A 656 12.30 23.72 -17.29
C THR A 656 11.11 23.45 -16.37
N SER A 657 10.65 24.47 -15.66
CA SER A 657 9.45 24.44 -14.82
C SER A 657 8.54 25.61 -15.15
N PRO A 658 7.21 25.48 -15.09
CA PRO A 658 6.27 26.55 -15.39
C PRO A 658 6.53 27.80 -14.53
N GLY A 659 6.55 28.97 -15.18
CA GLY A 659 6.73 30.27 -14.50
C GLY A 659 8.11 30.51 -13.92
N LYS A 660 9.13 29.71 -14.29
CA LYS A 660 10.52 29.92 -13.91
C LYS A 660 11.42 29.96 -15.15
N GLU A 661 12.47 30.75 -15.07
CA GLU A 661 13.54 30.71 -16.08
C GLU A 661 14.20 29.33 -16.10
N PRO A 662 14.52 28.79 -17.29
CA PRO A 662 15.17 27.48 -17.38
C PRO A 662 16.53 27.48 -16.69
N PHE A 663 16.75 26.49 -15.86
CA PHE A 663 18.07 26.20 -15.29
C PHE A 663 18.91 25.47 -16.35
N ILE A 664 20.05 26.02 -16.74
CA ILE A 664 20.91 25.46 -17.76
C ILE A 664 22.33 25.26 -17.21
N GLN A 665 22.83 24.03 -17.33
CA GLN A 665 24.21 23.69 -16.98
C GLN A 665 24.86 22.87 -18.08
N PRO A 666 25.90 23.39 -18.75
CA PRO A 666 26.61 22.67 -19.80
C PRO A 666 27.27 21.39 -19.29
N ASN A 667 27.90 21.46 -18.14
CA ASN A 667 28.53 20.31 -17.47
C ASN A 667 28.39 20.44 -15.97
N MET A 668 27.97 19.33 -15.33
CA MET A 668 27.88 19.23 -13.87
C MET A 668 28.19 17.81 -13.44
N THR A 669 28.87 17.65 -12.34
CA THR A 669 29.07 16.34 -11.71
C THR A 669 28.52 16.35 -10.29
N ILE A 670 27.93 15.23 -9.90
CA ILE A 670 27.37 15.01 -8.58
C ILE A 670 27.94 13.72 -8.04
N SER A 671 28.38 13.74 -6.79
CA SER A 671 28.67 12.54 -6.02
C SER A 671 28.12 12.68 -4.61
N PHE A 672 27.56 11.63 -4.11
CA PHE A 672 27.05 11.62 -2.73
C PHE A 672 27.00 10.23 -2.15
N ASN A 673 26.90 10.18 -0.82
CA ASN A 673 26.58 9.02 -0.05
C ASN A 673 25.47 9.43 0.94
N GLY A 674 24.35 8.73 0.92
CA GLY A 674 23.19 9.12 1.72
C GLY A 674 22.41 7.94 2.22
N LYS A 675 21.88 8.07 3.43
CA LYS A 675 20.97 7.15 4.09
C LYS A 675 19.67 7.87 4.40
N PHE A 676 18.56 7.25 4.06
CA PHE A 676 17.23 7.83 4.18
C PHE A 676 16.33 6.81 4.90
N ASP A 677 15.63 7.21 5.95
CA ASP A 677 14.59 6.42 6.58
C ASP A 677 13.24 7.11 6.34
N THR A 678 12.42 6.50 5.50
CA THR A 678 11.11 7.05 5.11
C THR A 678 10.05 6.91 6.19
N ALA A 679 10.18 5.96 7.13
CA ALA A 679 9.26 5.81 8.24
C ALA A 679 9.49 6.90 9.30
N GLN A 680 10.75 7.18 9.60
CA GLN A 680 11.11 8.23 10.54
C GLN A 680 11.24 9.60 9.86
N LYS A 681 11.24 9.67 8.51
CA LYS A 681 11.47 10.88 7.72
C LYS A 681 12.80 11.56 8.05
N VAL A 682 13.83 10.76 8.24
CA VAL A 682 15.19 11.24 8.50
C VAL A 682 16.13 10.85 7.37
N TYR A 683 17.17 11.64 7.21
CA TYR A 683 18.25 11.37 6.25
C TYR A 683 19.60 11.79 6.80
N ASP A 684 20.63 11.12 6.32
CA ASP A 684 22.02 11.42 6.60
C ASP A 684 22.83 11.34 5.31
N ILE A 685 23.39 12.45 4.88
CA ILE A 685 24.22 12.59 3.69
C ILE A 685 25.58 13.13 4.15
N PRO A 686 26.47 12.26 4.64
CA PRO A 686 27.75 12.68 5.18
C PRO A 686 28.68 13.25 4.12
N GLN A 687 28.43 12.93 2.86
CA GLN A 687 29.23 13.43 1.75
C GLN A 687 28.33 13.77 0.57
N LEU A 688 28.37 15.02 0.15
CA LEU A 688 27.76 15.55 -1.05
C LEU A 688 28.77 16.42 -1.76
N ASN A 689 29.04 16.13 -3.04
CA ASN A 689 29.85 16.99 -3.88
C ASN A 689 29.09 17.29 -5.18
N ILE A 690 29.01 18.56 -5.50
CA ILE A 690 28.45 19.07 -6.75
C ILE A 690 29.50 19.93 -7.39
N SER A 691 29.83 19.70 -8.64
CA SER A 691 30.85 20.49 -9.35
C SER A 691 30.38 20.84 -10.74
N SER A 692 30.46 22.11 -11.05
CA SER A 692 30.29 22.65 -12.39
C SER A 692 31.47 23.59 -12.70
N PRO A 693 31.64 24.09 -13.94
CA PRO A 693 32.66 25.10 -14.24
C PRO A 693 32.56 26.36 -13.39
N GLN A 694 31.37 26.72 -12.94
CA GLN A 694 31.08 27.95 -12.22
C GLN A 694 31.13 27.79 -10.70
N ILE A 695 30.81 26.59 -10.19
CA ILE A 695 30.67 26.34 -8.74
C ILE A 695 31.03 24.90 -8.38
N LYS A 696 31.74 24.76 -7.27
CA LYS A 696 31.99 23.47 -6.60
C LYS A 696 31.46 23.56 -5.19
N ILE A 697 30.58 22.64 -4.83
CA ILE A 697 30.00 22.53 -3.49
C ILE A 697 30.39 21.16 -2.92
N SER A 698 30.91 21.18 -1.73
CA SER A 698 31.18 19.94 -0.98
C SER A 698 30.71 20.07 0.46
N GLY A 699 30.23 18.99 1.06
CA GLY A 699 29.77 19.05 2.44
C GLY A 699 28.90 17.89 2.85
N SER A 700 28.11 18.14 3.90
CA SER A 700 27.20 17.17 4.51
C SER A 700 25.85 17.81 4.81
N LEU A 701 24.82 16.98 4.85
CA LEU A 701 23.46 17.36 5.21
C LEU A 701 22.79 16.22 5.95
N SER A 702 22.21 16.50 7.09
CA SER A 702 21.49 15.48 7.87
C SER A 702 20.20 16.02 8.47
N ASN A 703 19.27 15.10 8.68
CA ASN A 703 18.05 15.33 9.40
C ASN A 703 17.85 14.17 10.38
N ALA A 704 17.86 14.44 11.66
CA ALA A 704 17.77 13.44 12.72
C ALA A 704 16.48 13.55 13.52
N ASP A 705 15.94 12.42 13.88
CA ASP A 705 14.76 12.31 14.76
C ASP A 705 15.19 12.45 16.23
N LEU A 706 14.64 13.43 16.94
CA LEU A 706 14.82 13.66 18.37
C LEU A 706 13.50 13.46 19.16
N GLY A 707 12.67 12.52 18.76
CA GLY A 707 11.37 12.26 19.38
C GLY A 707 10.31 13.28 18.93
N ALA A 708 9.92 14.23 19.76
CA ALA A 708 8.97 15.29 19.41
C ALA A 708 9.55 16.32 18.42
N ASN A 709 10.88 16.40 18.33
CA ASN A 709 11.61 17.36 17.52
C ASN A 709 12.34 16.68 16.35
N THR A 710 12.75 17.50 15.40
CA THR A 710 13.66 17.16 14.30
C THR A 710 14.85 18.08 14.37
N LYS A 711 16.07 17.54 14.19
CA LYS A 711 17.29 18.33 14.02
C LYS A 711 17.72 18.26 12.55
N THR A 712 17.81 19.38 11.89
CA THR A 712 18.42 19.48 10.56
C THR A 712 19.78 20.18 10.69
N GLU A 713 20.81 19.61 10.09
CA GLU A 713 22.16 20.16 10.15
C GLU A 713 22.85 20.04 8.79
N ALA A 714 23.58 21.05 8.40
CA ALA A 714 24.39 21.04 7.19
C ALA A 714 25.72 21.78 7.37
N ASN A 715 26.71 21.30 6.64
CA ASN A 715 28.01 21.94 6.57
C ASN A 715 28.50 21.88 5.12
N PHE A 716 28.56 23.01 4.45
CA PHE A 716 28.97 23.12 3.06
C PHE A 716 30.15 24.05 2.89
N LYS A 717 31.01 23.67 1.98
CA LYS A 717 32.03 24.55 1.36
C LYS A 717 31.66 24.76 -0.10
N ALA A 718 31.66 26.02 -0.53
CA ALA A 718 31.38 26.38 -1.90
C ALA A 718 32.57 27.16 -2.46
N ASP A 719 33.20 26.66 -3.54
CA ASP A 719 34.20 27.34 -4.31
C ASP A 719 33.54 27.78 -5.63
N TYR A 720 33.51 29.10 -5.92
CA TYR A 720 32.75 29.61 -7.06
C TYR A 720 33.37 30.91 -7.63
N ASP A 721 33.06 31.17 -8.90
CA ASP A 721 33.33 32.45 -9.57
C ASP A 721 31.99 33.18 -9.72
N LEU A 722 31.85 34.31 -9.04
CA LEU A 722 30.58 35.05 -9.01
C LEU A 722 30.14 35.51 -10.41
N ALA A 723 31.08 35.94 -11.26
CA ALA A 723 30.73 36.36 -12.61
C ALA A 723 30.24 35.20 -13.47
N ALA A 724 30.88 34.04 -13.36
CA ALA A 724 30.50 32.84 -14.06
C ALA A 724 29.22 32.18 -13.45
N ALA A 725 29.01 32.28 -12.13
CA ALA A 725 27.85 31.75 -11.43
C ALA A 725 26.64 32.71 -11.48
N SER A 726 26.74 33.89 -12.06
CA SER A 726 25.72 34.92 -12.07
C SER A 726 24.34 34.40 -12.51
N SER A 727 24.29 33.58 -13.56
CA SER A 727 23.04 32.96 -14.05
C SER A 727 22.40 32.02 -13.09
N LEU A 728 23.18 31.39 -12.21
CA LEU A 728 22.68 30.44 -11.20
C LEU A 728 22.10 31.13 -9.97
N ILE A 729 22.71 32.28 -9.60
CA ILE A 729 22.37 33.01 -8.39
C ILE A 729 21.41 34.17 -8.64
N SER A 730 21.26 34.63 -9.90
CA SER A 730 20.39 35.75 -10.27
C SER A 730 18.94 35.64 -9.76
N PRO A 731 18.29 34.47 -9.68
CA PRO A 731 16.95 34.39 -9.15
C PRO A 731 16.84 34.74 -7.64
N PHE A 732 17.96 34.73 -6.94
CA PHE A 732 18.06 35.03 -5.50
C PHE A 732 18.59 36.40 -5.19
N LEU A 733 19.06 37.14 -6.22
CA LEU A 733 19.62 38.49 -6.09
C LEU A 733 18.61 39.54 -6.55
N PRO A 734 18.76 40.80 -6.08
CA PRO A 734 17.99 41.90 -6.63
C PRO A 734 18.26 42.11 -8.12
N GLN A 735 17.24 42.48 -8.86
CA GLN A 735 17.38 42.76 -10.30
C GLN A 735 18.42 43.83 -10.54
N GLY A 736 19.37 43.58 -11.45
CA GLY A 736 20.46 44.52 -11.77
C GLY A 736 21.66 44.44 -10.81
N PHE A 737 21.69 43.53 -9.85
CA PHE A 737 22.86 43.27 -9.01
C PHE A 737 23.85 42.40 -9.79
N ASN A 738 25.07 42.90 -10.00
CA ASN A 738 26.17 42.16 -10.61
C ASN A 738 27.35 42.14 -9.64
N ALA A 739 27.98 40.95 -9.51
CA ALA A 739 29.16 40.82 -8.67
C ALA A 739 30.22 39.96 -9.34
N THR A 740 31.48 40.23 -9.00
CA THR A 740 32.64 39.48 -9.49
C THR A 740 33.50 39.03 -8.33
N GLY A 741 34.27 37.98 -8.54
CA GLY A 741 35.24 37.47 -7.57
C GLY A 741 35.25 35.94 -7.52
N LYS A 742 36.42 35.38 -7.30
CA LYS A 742 36.61 33.96 -7.03
C LYS A 742 36.55 33.74 -5.51
N ARG A 743 35.61 32.91 -5.07
CA ARG A 743 35.30 32.77 -3.67
C ARG A 743 35.46 31.33 -3.22
N SER A 744 35.76 31.17 -1.92
CA SER A 744 35.74 29.92 -1.20
C SER A 744 35.03 30.17 0.14
N ASP A 745 33.77 29.95 0.20
CA ASP A 745 32.94 30.26 1.37
C ASP A 745 32.41 29.00 2.03
N THR A 746 32.12 29.10 3.32
CA THR A 746 31.55 28.01 4.10
C THR A 746 30.19 28.43 4.62
N LEU A 747 29.27 27.47 4.62
CA LEU A 747 27.96 27.57 5.22
C LEU A 747 27.75 26.41 6.19
N TRP A 748 27.65 26.72 7.45
CA TRP A 748 27.17 25.80 8.46
C TRP A 748 25.82 26.27 8.96
N PHE A 749 24.86 25.35 9.10
CA PHE A 749 23.64 25.63 9.82
C PHE A 749 23.13 24.41 10.59
N SER A 750 22.38 24.66 11.66
CA SER A 750 21.67 23.68 12.46
C SER A 750 20.38 24.28 12.99
N SER A 751 19.30 23.52 12.96
CA SER A 751 18.01 23.90 13.55
C SER A 751 17.35 22.69 14.19
N ILE A 752 16.82 22.89 15.40
CA ILE A 752 16.02 21.91 16.13
C ILE A 752 14.61 22.50 16.26
N TYR A 753 13.64 21.82 15.69
CA TYR A 753 12.27 22.31 15.65
C TYR A 753 11.25 21.16 15.82
N PRO A 754 10.02 21.44 16.34
CA PRO A 754 8.98 20.42 16.51
C PRO A 754 8.51 19.87 15.17
N LYS A 755 8.30 18.55 15.09
CA LYS A 755 7.81 17.90 13.87
C LYS A 755 6.44 18.40 13.39
N ASN A 756 5.57 18.80 14.33
CA ASN A 756 4.25 19.36 14.04
C ASN A 756 4.27 20.85 13.71
N ALA A 757 5.41 21.52 13.81
CA ALA A 757 5.57 22.94 13.53
C ALA A 757 6.82 23.25 12.69
N PRO A 758 6.92 22.74 11.44
CA PRO A 758 8.11 22.90 10.59
C PRO A 758 8.42 24.37 10.27
N ALA A 759 7.43 25.27 10.39
CA ALA A 759 7.64 26.70 10.24
C ALA A 759 8.61 27.28 11.27
N GLN A 760 8.80 26.62 12.41
CA GLN A 760 9.76 27.03 13.44
C GLN A 760 11.22 26.75 13.05
N PHE A 761 11.48 26.07 11.93
CA PHE A 761 12.83 25.88 11.41
C PHE A 761 13.64 27.18 11.36
N LYS A 762 13.06 28.23 10.79
CA LYS A 762 13.74 29.55 10.69
C LYS A 762 13.91 30.23 12.04
N ALA A 763 12.93 30.12 12.92
CA ALA A 763 12.96 30.71 14.26
C ALA A 763 14.01 30.07 15.18
N ASN A 764 14.35 28.80 14.96
CA ASN A 764 15.33 28.07 15.74
C ASN A 764 16.66 27.85 15.00
N LEU A 765 16.85 28.56 13.89
CA LEU A 765 18.02 28.41 13.04
C LEU A 765 19.27 28.97 13.74
N ASN A 766 20.31 28.16 13.73
CA ASN A 766 21.67 28.59 14.02
C ASN A 766 22.49 28.42 12.74
N ALA A 767 23.18 29.45 12.30
CA ALA A 767 23.99 29.38 11.08
C ALA A 767 25.20 30.32 11.15
N LYS A 768 26.22 29.95 10.42
CA LYS A 768 27.40 30.77 10.17
C LYS A 768 27.76 30.66 8.71
N THR A 769 27.98 31.78 8.07
CA THR A 769 28.50 31.84 6.70
C THR A 769 29.37 33.05 6.51
N THR A 770 30.33 32.88 5.63
CA THR A 770 31.11 33.99 5.08
C THR A 770 30.76 34.06 3.61
N PHE A 771 30.59 35.22 3.10
CA PHE A 771 30.49 35.46 1.67
C PHE A 771 31.01 36.86 1.31
N GLY A 772 31.26 37.13 0.05
CA GLY A 772 31.74 38.40 -0.35
C GLY A 772 31.92 38.49 -1.87
N PHE A 773 32.56 39.56 -2.32
CA PHE A 773 32.86 39.79 -3.73
C PHE A 773 34.15 40.63 -3.86
N ASP A 774 34.82 40.55 -5.01
CA ASP A 774 35.93 41.44 -5.32
C ASP A 774 35.43 42.78 -5.85
N SER A 775 34.30 42.78 -6.57
CA SER A 775 33.54 43.98 -6.89
C SER A 775 32.09 43.67 -7.08
N ALA A 776 31.21 44.62 -6.80
CA ALA A 776 29.78 44.50 -7.13
C ALA A 776 29.24 45.82 -7.63
N ASP A 777 28.26 45.76 -8.52
CA ASP A 777 27.53 46.92 -9.06
C ASP A 777 26.04 46.71 -8.76
N TYR A 778 25.43 47.77 -8.18
CA TYR A 778 23.99 47.77 -7.91
C TYR A 778 23.48 49.21 -7.86
N MET A 779 22.53 49.56 -8.71
CA MET A 779 21.94 50.92 -8.78
C MET A 779 22.99 52.04 -8.99
N GLY A 780 24.06 51.75 -9.71
CA GLY A 780 25.14 52.68 -9.92
C GLY A 780 26.11 52.86 -8.76
N LEU A 781 25.98 52.01 -7.74
CA LEU A 781 26.95 51.91 -6.66
C LEU A 781 27.98 50.85 -7.02
N ASN A 782 29.20 51.25 -7.33
CA ASN A 782 30.31 50.32 -7.61
C ASN A 782 31.05 50.03 -6.31
N LEU A 783 30.73 48.90 -5.73
CA LEU A 783 31.32 48.44 -4.49
C LEU A 783 32.64 47.73 -4.73
N GLY A 784 33.64 48.08 -3.99
CA GLY A 784 34.92 47.41 -3.95
C GLY A 784 34.87 46.09 -3.18
N LYS A 785 36.02 45.44 -3.09
CA LYS A 785 36.16 44.19 -2.40
C LYS A 785 35.54 44.20 -1.01
N SER A 786 34.70 43.18 -0.72
CA SER A 786 34.01 43.06 0.56
C SER A 786 33.88 41.63 0.98
N ASP A 787 34.01 41.40 2.30
CA ASP A 787 33.80 40.12 2.97
C ASP A 787 32.81 40.33 4.12
N PHE A 788 31.78 39.49 4.16
CA PHE A 788 30.71 39.59 5.15
C PHE A 788 30.68 38.32 5.99
N ASN A 789 30.51 38.53 7.29
CA ASN A 789 30.24 37.48 8.24
C ASN A 789 28.79 37.58 8.68
N VAL A 790 28.01 36.57 8.34
CA VAL A 790 26.62 36.43 8.80
C VAL A 790 26.53 35.31 9.82
N LYS A 791 26.00 35.63 10.98
CA LYS A 791 25.72 34.70 12.04
C LYS A 791 24.22 34.72 12.35
N ILE A 792 23.65 33.55 12.55
CA ILE A 792 22.28 33.40 13.00
C ILE A 792 22.33 32.57 14.28
N GLU A 793 21.72 33.06 15.33
CA GLU A 793 21.61 32.36 16.63
C GLU A 793 20.16 32.34 17.07
N ASN A 794 19.58 31.14 17.13
CA ASN A 794 18.17 30.94 17.45
C ASN A 794 17.24 31.87 16.65
N GLY A 795 17.45 31.90 15.34
CA GLY A 795 16.67 32.71 14.43
C GLY A 795 17.01 34.21 14.37
N LEU A 796 17.88 34.67 15.22
CA LEU A 796 18.37 36.05 15.16
C LEU A 796 19.60 36.13 14.24
N MET A 797 19.40 36.61 13.04
CA MET A 797 20.46 36.90 12.08
C MET A 797 21.20 38.19 12.48
N THR A 798 22.51 38.15 12.44
CA THR A 798 23.37 39.30 12.66
C THR A 798 24.39 39.39 11.51
N ILE A 799 24.43 40.53 10.86
CA ILE A 799 25.46 40.91 9.93
C ILE A 799 26.45 41.82 10.68
N ALA A 800 27.64 41.33 10.90
CA ALA A 800 28.66 42.13 11.58
C ALA A 800 28.92 43.42 10.80
N PRO A 801 29.15 44.54 11.48
CA PRO A 801 29.51 45.80 10.80
C PRO A 801 30.72 45.61 9.91
N PHE A 802 30.58 46.07 8.68
CA PHE A 802 31.64 46.05 7.67
C PHE A 802 31.68 47.40 6.93
N SER A 803 32.82 47.68 6.32
CA SER A 803 33.02 48.85 5.47
C SER A 803 33.65 48.42 4.16
N THR A 804 33.15 48.94 3.05
CA THR A 804 33.76 48.77 1.73
C THR A 804 33.85 50.08 0.97
N VAL A 805 34.78 50.17 0.01
CA VAL A 805 34.84 51.30 -0.90
C VAL A 805 33.65 51.25 -1.84
N VAL A 806 32.99 52.37 -2.06
CA VAL A 806 31.94 52.54 -3.05
C VAL A 806 32.09 53.89 -3.74
N ASN A 807 32.15 53.92 -5.07
CA ASN A 807 32.26 55.15 -5.86
C ASN A 807 33.28 56.13 -5.28
N ASN A 808 34.49 55.67 -4.94
CA ASN A 808 35.56 56.45 -4.30
C ASN A 808 35.28 56.95 -2.88
N GLY A 809 34.16 56.66 -2.31
CA GLY A 809 33.79 56.87 -0.91
C GLY A 809 33.73 55.56 -0.13
N LYS A 810 32.97 55.54 0.96
CA LYS A 810 32.76 54.35 1.79
C LYS A 810 31.30 54.03 1.96
N PHE A 811 30.97 52.73 1.92
CA PHE A 811 29.72 52.16 2.35
C PHE A 811 29.94 51.38 3.62
N ASN A 812 29.19 51.72 4.69
CA ASN A 812 29.24 51.04 5.95
C ASN A 812 27.87 50.41 6.21
N PHE A 813 27.85 49.16 6.63
CA PHE A 813 26.60 48.47 6.93
C PHE A 813 26.81 47.44 8.01
N GLY A 814 25.76 47.18 8.76
CA GLY A 814 25.59 46.12 9.71
C GLY A 814 24.13 46.07 10.16
N GLY A 815 23.65 44.90 10.54
CA GLY A 815 22.25 44.80 10.89
C GLY A 815 21.88 43.47 11.49
N SER A 816 20.64 43.36 11.95
CA SER A 816 20.08 42.15 12.47
C SER A 816 18.66 41.94 11.98
N ALA A 817 18.23 40.65 11.90
CA ALA A 817 16.86 40.29 11.57
C ALA A 817 16.42 39.09 12.41
N ASN A 818 15.21 39.12 12.92
CA ASN A 818 14.65 38.03 13.68
C ASN A 818 13.68 37.21 12.82
N PHE A 819 14.01 35.97 12.51
CA PHE A 819 13.16 35.06 11.70
C PHE A 819 11.96 34.50 12.49
N SER A 820 11.83 34.80 13.78
CA SER A 820 10.61 34.51 14.55
C SER A 820 9.51 35.54 14.27
N GLU A 821 9.86 36.71 13.73
CA GLU A 821 8.94 37.76 13.31
C GLU A 821 8.44 37.51 11.89
N LYS A 822 7.20 37.90 11.60
CA LYS A 822 6.62 37.89 10.24
C LYS A 822 6.07 39.24 9.87
N PRO A 823 6.62 39.89 8.85
CA PRO A 823 7.81 39.51 8.12
C PRO A 823 9.10 39.66 8.95
N ALA A 824 10.12 38.90 8.64
CA ALA A 824 11.44 39.11 9.19
C ALA A 824 11.99 40.45 8.69
N LEU A 825 12.33 41.33 9.59
CA LEU A 825 12.76 42.70 9.30
C LEU A 825 14.28 42.86 9.57
N LEU A 826 15.05 43.19 8.56
CA LEU A 826 16.44 43.61 8.70
C LEU A 826 16.48 45.03 9.25
N LYS A 827 17.14 45.19 10.38
CA LYS A 827 17.24 46.48 11.12
C LYS A 827 18.72 46.84 11.34
N THR A 828 19.06 48.10 11.19
CA THR A 828 20.38 48.58 11.61
C THR A 828 20.47 48.61 13.14
N PRO A 829 21.67 48.41 13.72
CA PRO A 829 21.83 48.34 15.19
C PRO A 829 21.61 49.69 15.88
N GLY A 830 21.51 50.76 15.15
CA GLY A 830 21.34 52.16 15.60
C GLY A 830 21.77 53.14 14.52
N GLN A 831 22.10 54.35 14.95
CA GLN A 831 22.58 55.41 14.08
C GLN A 831 23.94 54.99 13.46
N MET A 832 24.04 55.10 12.09
CA MET A 832 25.26 54.78 11.36
C MET A 832 25.36 55.58 10.07
N LYS A 833 26.56 55.94 9.70
CA LYS A 833 26.86 56.63 8.43
C LYS A 833 26.95 55.57 7.35
N ILE A 834 25.87 55.31 6.59
CA ILE A 834 25.80 54.31 5.55
C ILE A 834 26.65 54.69 4.35
N PHE A 835 26.48 55.94 3.84
CA PHE A 835 27.30 56.47 2.78
C PHE A 835 28.21 57.55 3.33
N ASP A 836 29.50 57.42 3.09
CA ASP A 836 30.50 58.40 3.48
C ASP A 836 31.32 58.84 2.26
N ASN A 837 31.04 60.07 1.82
CA ASN A 837 31.71 60.73 0.68
C ASN A 837 31.72 59.92 -0.60
N ILE A 838 30.61 59.24 -0.95
CA ILE A 838 30.53 58.53 -2.22
C ILE A 838 30.33 59.47 -3.39
N GLN A 839 31.03 59.20 -4.50
CA GLN A 839 30.83 59.94 -5.72
C GLN A 839 29.54 59.54 -6.42
N ILE A 840 28.73 60.45 -6.79
CA ILE A 840 27.47 60.23 -7.48
C ILE A 840 27.78 59.96 -8.96
N THR A 841 27.25 58.85 -9.47
CA THR A 841 27.26 58.49 -10.88
C THR A 841 25.95 58.87 -11.54
N GLN A 842 25.92 58.88 -12.86
CA GLN A 842 24.68 59.00 -13.65
C GLN A 842 23.59 58.02 -13.14
N GLN A 843 23.95 56.78 -13.00
CA GLN A 843 23.06 55.72 -12.56
C GLN A 843 22.61 55.86 -11.11
N THR A 844 23.50 56.29 -10.20
CA THR A 844 23.13 56.58 -8.79
C THR A 844 22.13 57.75 -8.73
N SER A 845 22.30 58.76 -9.57
CA SER A 845 21.35 59.88 -9.66
C SER A 845 19.96 59.39 -10.10
N ASP A 846 19.89 58.69 -11.23
CA ASP A 846 18.59 58.30 -11.83
C ASP A 846 17.84 57.27 -10.99
N ILE A 847 18.54 56.25 -10.50
CA ILE A 847 17.90 55.07 -9.87
C ILE A 847 17.72 55.27 -8.36
N LEU A 848 18.74 55.82 -7.66
CA LEU A 848 18.70 55.97 -6.21
C LEU A 848 18.18 57.35 -5.76
N LEU A 849 18.85 58.42 -6.24
CA LEU A 849 18.48 59.77 -5.80
C LEU A 849 17.19 60.27 -6.43
N GLY A 850 16.79 59.74 -7.59
CA GLY A 850 15.48 60.04 -8.18
C GLY A 850 14.32 59.68 -7.25
N TYR A 851 14.41 58.62 -6.44
CA TYR A 851 13.39 58.34 -5.38
C TYR A 851 13.36 59.42 -4.28
N ILE A 852 14.47 60.11 -4.05
CA ILE A 852 14.56 61.15 -3.00
C ILE A 852 14.00 62.46 -3.49
N ASN A 853 14.34 62.89 -4.72
CA ASN A 853 13.86 64.13 -5.33
C ASN A 853 13.84 64.03 -6.85
N PRO A 854 12.77 64.50 -7.54
CA PRO A 854 12.62 64.40 -8.98
C PRO A 854 13.66 65.22 -9.77
N ILE A 855 14.39 66.11 -9.11
CA ILE A 855 15.48 66.88 -9.77
C ILE A 855 16.64 65.98 -10.21
N PHE A 856 16.76 64.81 -9.55
CA PHE A 856 17.82 63.84 -9.87
C PHE A 856 17.43 62.85 -10.97
N ALA A 857 16.14 62.75 -11.30
CA ALA A 857 15.65 61.88 -12.32
C ALA A 857 16.01 62.41 -13.74
N ASN A 858 16.34 61.44 -14.63
CA ASN A 858 16.76 61.74 -16.01
C ASN A 858 17.90 62.78 -16.09
N ALA A 859 18.77 62.73 -15.10
CA ALA A 859 19.90 63.68 -15.01
C ALA A 859 20.98 63.31 -16.00
N THR A 860 21.75 64.29 -16.45
CA THR A 860 22.92 64.17 -17.34
C THR A 860 24.13 64.93 -16.73
N ASN A 861 25.35 64.56 -17.11
CA ASN A 861 26.56 65.16 -16.62
C ASN A 861 26.67 65.25 -15.10
N VAL A 862 26.34 64.09 -14.46
CA VAL A 862 26.23 64.03 -13.01
C VAL A 862 27.59 63.88 -12.36
N SER A 863 27.87 64.71 -11.39
CA SER A 863 28.98 64.55 -10.44
C SER A 863 28.58 65.14 -9.09
N GLY A 864 29.31 64.80 -8.05
CA GLY A 864 29.05 65.29 -6.70
C GLY A 864 29.37 64.23 -5.64
N THR A 865 29.32 64.61 -4.39
CA THR A 865 29.64 63.76 -3.25
C THR A 865 28.42 63.63 -2.35
N LEU A 866 27.99 62.39 -2.13
CA LEU A 866 26.83 62.00 -1.30
C LEU A 866 27.27 61.50 0.06
N ASN A 867 26.59 61.95 1.11
CA ASN A 867 26.66 61.42 2.45
C ASN A 867 25.25 61.03 2.95
N PHE A 868 25.16 59.90 3.65
CA PHE A 868 23.92 59.50 4.25
C PHE A 868 24.17 58.97 5.66
N ASP A 869 23.69 59.71 6.66
CA ASP A 869 23.67 59.32 8.06
C ASP A 869 22.30 58.72 8.38
N CYS A 870 22.27 57.44 8.56
CA CYS A 870 21.05 56.62 8.81
C CYS A 870 20.79 56.63 10.32
N GLU A 871 19.62 57.07 10.76
CA GLU A 871 19.14 56.98 12.15
C GLU A 871 18.39 55.66 12.36
N LYS A 872 17.68 55.18 11.34
CA LYS A 872 16.89 53.96 11.37
C LYS A 872 16.77 53.39 9.95
N LEU A 873 17.03 52.10 9.80
CA LEU A 873 16.69 51.35 8.60
C LEU A 873 16.00 50.05 8.99
N VAL A 874 14.82 49.84 8.43
CA VAL A 874 14.05 48.60 8.53
C VAL A 874 13.67 48.15 7.13
N PHE A 875 14.06 46.90 6.79
CA PHE A 875 13.83 46.35 5.46
C PHE A 875 13.31 44.94 5.55
N PRO A 876 12.15 44.60 4.93
CA PRO A 876 11.59 43.22 4.98
C PRO A 876 12.45 42.27 4.14
N LEU A 877 12.73 41.09 4.67
CA LEU A 877 13.45 40.05 3.93
C LEU A 877 12.50 39.16 3.10
N GLU A 878 11.21 39.40 3.13
CA GLU A 878 10.18 38.67 2.42
C GLU A 878 9.49 39.57 1.40
N LYS A 879 9.18 39.06 0.21
CA LYS A 879 8.49 39.82 -0.86
C LYS A 879 7.03 40.12 -0.43
N GLY A 880 6.52 41.25 -0.89
CA GLY A 880 5.13 41.69 -0.66
C GLY A 880 4.92 42.48 0.63
N TYR A 881 5.98 42.76 1.38
CA TYR A 881 5.94 43.59 2.56
C TYR A 881 6.60 44.95 2.40
N ASP A 882 6.68 45.48 1.18
CA ASP A 882 7.35 46.75 0.86
C ASP A 882 6.86 47.95 1.69
N LYS A 883 5.60 47.95 2.12
CA LYS A 883 5.02 48.94 2.99
C LYS A 883 5.62 48.97 4.41
N THR A 884 6.32 47.92 4.80
CA THR A 884 7.02 47.86 6.10
C THR A 884 8.40 48.47 6.05
N ILE A 885 8.90 48.86 4.86
CA ILE A 885 10.16 49.57 4.70
C ILE A 885 10.07 50.86 5.53
N ALA A 886 11.01 51.04 6.43
CA ALA A 886 11.13 52.29 7.20
C ALA A 886 12.59 52.74 7.20
N VAL A 887 12.81 53.94 6.78
CA VAL A 887 14.15 54.60 6.76
C VAL A 887 13.99 55.96 7.39
N ALA A 888 14.90 56.29 8.25
CA ALA A 888 15.04 57.68 8.77
C ALA A 888 16.52 58.05 8.77
N GLY A 889 16.81 59.22 8.33
CA GLY A 889 18.21 59.69 8.27
C GLY A 889 18.39 61.07 7.67
N THR A 890 19.64 61.45 7.59
CA THR A 890 20.04 62.75 7.06
C THR A 890 20.91 62.49 5.82
N LEU A 891 20.44 63.02 4.69
CA LEU A 891 21.16 63.01 3.42
C LEU A 891 21.77 64.37 3.17
N SER A 892 23.01 64.45 2.66
CA SER A 892 23.63 65.66 2.16
C SER A 892 24.44 65.38 0.88
N ILE A 893 24.45 66.33 -0.01
CA ILE A 893 25.22 66.27 -1.25
C ILE A 893 25.99 67.56 -1.41
N THR A 894 27.29 67.44 -1.68
CA THR A 894 28.17 68.55 -1.90
C THR A 894 28.80 68.53 -3.28
N ASN A 895 29.14 69.66 -3.81
CA ASN A 895 29.85 69.89 -5.11
C ASN A 895 29.15 69.17 -6.26
N MET A 896 27.85 69.15 -6.24
CA MET A 896 27.10 68.44 -7.28
C MET A 896 26.95 69.27 -8.51
N ARG A 897 27.15 68.67 -9.68
CA ARG A 897 26.74 69.16 -10.98
C ARG A 897 25.80 68.15 -11.60
N LEU A 898 24.76 68.60 -12.20
CA LEU A 898 23.81 67.74 -12.96
C LEU A 898 23.05 68.63 -13.96
N GLY A 899 22.75 68.06 -15.10
CA GLY A 899 21.79 68.63 -16.01
C GLY A 899 20.48 67.77 -15.87
N SER A 900 19.44 68.41 -15.40
CA SER A 900 18.14 67.71 -15.39
C SER A 900 17.04 68.66 -15.92
N PRO A 901 15.98 68.09 -16.47
CA PRO A 901 14.86 68.88 -17.01
C PRO A 901 14.27 69.84 -15.98
N LEU A 902 14.00 69.28 -14.75
CA LEU A 902 13.43 70.08 -13.68
C LEU A 902 14.40 71.17 -13.19
N LEU A 903 15.70 70.85 -13.08
CA LEU A 903 16.73 71.84 -12.70
C LEU A 903 16.81 72.99 -13.69
N ASN A 904 16.81 72.69 -15.00
CA ASN A 904 16.89 73.74 -16.05
C ASN A 904 15.70 74.69 -15.92
N ILE A 905 14.52 74.24 -15.64
CA ILE A 905 13.37 75.13 -15.42
C ILE A 905 13.60 75.96 -14.17
N ILE A 906 14.06 75.35 -13.06
CA ILE A 906 14.37 76.13 -11.85
C ILE A 906 15.43 77.19 -12.07
N ILE A 907 16.55 76.88 -12.77
CA ILE A 907 17.63 77.87 -13.11
C ILE A 907 17.06 78.98 -13.90
N GLN A 908 16.24 78.75 -14.90
CA GLN A 908 15.62 79.81 -15.70
C GLN A 908 14.73 80.70 -14.84
N LEU A 909 13.99 80.15 -13.90
CA LEU A 909 13.11 80.89 -13.01
C LEU A 909 13.87 81.74 -12.01
N ILE A 910 14.97 81.36 -11.49
CA ILE A 910 15.81 82.07 -10.52
C ILE A 910 16.85 82.98 -11.19
N GLY A 911 17.09 82.78 -12.50
CA GLY A 911 18.12 83.52 -13.20
C GLY A 911 19.53 83.08 -12.85
N GLY A 912 19.69 81.81 -12.56
CA GLY A 912 20.93 81.18 -12.18
C GLY A 912 21.86 80.90 -13.36
N PRO A 913 23.11 80.46 -13.09
CA PRO A 913 24.09 80.12 -14.17
C PRO A 913 23.68 78.80 -14.85
N ALA A 914 24.12 78.58 -16.07
CA ALA A 914 23.76 77.41 -16.86
C ALA A 914 24.35 76.07 -16.30
N ASP A 915 25.47 76.11 -15.62
CA ASP A 915 26.15 74.96 -15.03
C ASP A 915 26.47 75.24 -13.53
N PRO A 916 25.47 75.24 -12.62
CA PRO A 916 25.67 75.59 -11.25
C PRO A 916 26.30 74.45 -10.44
N ILE A 917 27.02 74.86 -9.39
CA ILE A 917 27.37 73.90 -8.30
C ILE A 917 26.17 73.80 -7.36
N ILE A 918 25.71 72.52 -7.09
CA ILE A 918 24.58 72.28 -6.21
C ILE A 918 25.09 71.65 -4.91
N THR A 919 24.57 72.17 -3.81
CA THR A 919 24.78 71.59 -2.49
C THR A 919 23.41 71.27 -1.89
N VAL A 920 23.16 70.02 -1.62
CA VAL A 920 21.99 69.59 -0.79
C VAL A 920 22.40 69.68 0.66
N GLN A 921 21.85 70.64 1.34
CA GLN A 921 22.08 70.80 2.79
C GLN A 921 21.59 69.57 3.58
N PRO A 922 22.18 69.27 4.73
CA PRO A 922 21.76 68.11 5.51
C PRO A 922 20.24 68.08 5.70
N THR A 923 19.61 67.12 5.02
CA THR A 923 18.16 67.01 4.93
C THR A 923 17.72 65.74 5.63
N LYS A 924 16.89 65.86 6.65
CA LYS A 924 16.23 64.75 7.29
C LYS A 924 15.07 64.27 6.42
N PHE A 925 15.03 62.96 6.14
CA PHE A 925 13.92 62.35 5.45
C PHE A 925 13.50 61.07 6.16
N THR A 926 12.27 60.67 5.94
CA THR A 926 11.72 59.40 6.42
C THR A 926 11.03 58.64 5.30
N VAL A 927 11.14 57.32 5.37
CA VAL A 927 10.37 56.40 4.54
C VAL A 927 9.46 55.62 5.48
N ALA A 928 8.18 55.67 5.28
CA ALA A 928 7.20 54.95 6.06
C ALA A 928 5.95 54.62 5.20
N ASN A 929 5.41 53.42 5.35
CA ASN A 929 4.23 52.97 4.59
C ASN A 929 4.37 53.12 3.05
N GLY A 930 5.58 52.97 2.53
CA GLY A 930 5.85 53.14 1.10
C GLY A 930 5.92 54.57 0.63
N ILE A 931 6.04 55.53 1.54
CA ILE A 931 6.09 56.97 1.24
C ILE A 931 7.39 57.53 1.83
N ILE A 932 8.17 58.25 1.00
CA ILE A 932 9.32 59.03 1.37
C ILE A 932 8.82 60.47 1.64
N SER A 933 9.21 61.06 2.76
CA SER A 933 8.79 62.38 3.15
C SER A 933 9.91 63.16 3.79
N TYR A 934 9.94 64.48 3.52
CA TYR A 934 10.79 65.44 4.14
C TYR A 934 10.09 66.82 4.13
N ASP A 935 10.29 67.56 5.23
CA ASP A 935 9.64 68.87 5.39
C ASP A 935 10.38 70.01 4.67
N ASN A 936 11.68 69.87 4.59
CA ASN A 936 12.52 70.84 3.91
C ASN A 936 13.83 70.19 3.41
N MET A 937 13.99 70.12 2.12
CA MET A 937 15.27 69.82 1.47
C MET A 937 15.78 71.07 0.82
N GLN A 938 16.72 71.72 1.46
CA GLN A 938 17.38 72.89 0.87
C GLN A 938 18.49 72.50 -0.10
N MET A 939 18.36 72.92 -1.31
CA MET A 939 19.39 72.82 -2.36
C MET A 939 19.90 74.21 -2.65
N ASP A 940 21.17 74.42 -2.37
CA ASP A 940 21.85 75.66 -2.75
C ASP A 940 22.33 75.46 -4.18
N ILE A 941 21.70 76.13 -5.13
CA ILE A 941 22.07 76.19 -6.53
C ILE A 941 22.97 77.42 -6.66
N ASP A 942 24.31 77.22 -6.57
CA ASP A 942 25.27 78.31 -6.25
C ASP A 942 24.85 79.09 -5.02
N LYS A 943 24.50 80.40 -5.19
CA LYS A 943 24.06 81.28 -4.12
C LYS A 943 22.53 81.26 -3.90
N TYR A 944 21.78 80.45 -4.65
CA TYR A 944 20.33 80.47 -4.60
C TYR A 944 19.77 79.31 -3.77
N PRO A 945 19.27 79.48 -2.57
CA PRO A 945 18.64 78.42 -1.79
C PRO A 945 17.26 78.07 -2.33
N VAL A 946 17.12 76.93 -2.92
CA VAL A 946 15.82 76.32 -3.37
C VAL A 946 15.40 75.25 -2.37
N ASN A 947 14.17 75.26 -1.91
CA ASN A 947 13.67 74.31 -0.93
C ASN A 947 12.61 73.41 -1.53
N PHE A 948 12.79 72.12 -1.34
CA PHE A 948 11.81 71.11 -1.69
C PHE A 948 11.18 70.53 -0.42
N ALA A 949 9.85 70.36 -0.47
CA ALA A 949 9.13 69.70 0.63
C ALA A 949 8.03 68.81 0.05
N GLY A 950 7.71 67.71 0.75
CA GLY A 950 6.59 66.89 0.34
C GLY A 950 6.86 65.36 0.45
N THR A 951 6.16 64.62 -0.40
CA THR A 951 6.19 63.16 -0.34
C THR A 951 6.36 62.52 -1.70
N ILE A 952 7.08 61.40 -1.72
CA ILE A 952 7.28 60.53 -2.91
C ILE A 952 6.92 59.10 -2.51
N GLY A 953 6.05 58.45 -3.26
CA GLY A 953 5.75 57.03 -3.14
C GLY A 953 6.86 56.12 -3.69
N LEU A 954 7.04 54.92 -3.14
CA LEU A 954 7.91 53.91 -3.77
C LEU A 954 7.41 53.49 -5.17
N ASP A 955 6.17 53.78 -5.50
CA ASP A 955 5.57 53.67 -6.85
C ASP A 955 5.90 54.85 -7.76
N LYS A 956 6.81 55.75 -7.31
CA LYS A 956 7.20 57.00 -7.97
C LYS A 956 6.09 58.06 -8.08
N SER A 957 4.93 57.85 -7.46
CA SER A 957 3.96 58.95 -7.32
C SER A 957 4.51 60.04 -6.38
N MET A 958 4.17 61.29 -6.62
CA MET A 958 4.70 62.34 -5.78
C MET A 958 3.68 63.47 -5.50
N LYS A 959 3.81 64.08 -4.35
CA LYS A 959 3.16 65.37 -3.98
C LYS A 959 4.22 66.23 -3.31
N MET A 960 4.76 67.15 -4.05
CA MET A 960 5.88 67.97 -3.59
C MET A 960 5.64 69.44 -3.92
N THR A 961 6.38 70.26 -3.24
CA THR A 961 6.50 71.67 -3.54
C THR A 961 7.95 72.06 -3.68
N VAL A 962 8.20 73.03 -4.55
CA VAL A 962 9.49 73.71 -4.66
C VAL A 962 9.29 75.14 -4.33
N THR A 963 10.08 75.66 -3.38
CA THR A 963 10.10 77.07 -3.01
C THR A 963 11.35 77.69 -3.53
N LEU A 964 11.18 78.66 -4.40
CA LEU A 964 12.30 79.48 -5.00
C LEU A 964 12.59 80.66 -4.13
N PRO A 965 13.86 81.07 -3.93
CA PRO A 965 14.23 82.13 -3.02
C PRO A 965 13.67 83.52 -3.45
N TRP A 966 13.73 83.76 -4.77
CA TRP A 966 13.11 84.89 -5.42
C TRP A 966 13.06 84.62 -6.93
N THR A 967 12.13 85.13 -7.59
CA THR A 967 12.05 85.23 -9.04
C THR A 967 12.75 86.48 -9.52
N ARG A 968 12.87 86.67 -10.86
CA ARG A 968 13.40 87.89 -11.46
C ARG A 968 12.74 89.19 -10.96
N ASN A 969 11.49 89.01 -10.39
CA ASN A 969 10.78 90.20 -9.84
C ASN A 969 10.95 90.32 -8.32
N GLY A 970 11.88 89.61 -7.72
CA GLY A 970 12.25 89.70 -6.30
C GLY A 970 11.30 89.08 -5.29
N GLN A 971 10.28 88.22 -5.71
CA GLN A 971 9.34 87.61 -4.80
C GLN A 971 9.74 86.13 -4.59
N ARG A 972 9.51 85.64 -3.34
CA ARG A 972 9.60 84.21 -2.97
C ARG A 972 8.35 83.46 -3.48
N VAL A 973 8.55 82.34 -4.22
CA VAL A 973 7.44 81.68 -4.84
C VAL A 973 7.50 80.18 -4.49
N THR A 974 6.40 79.65 -4.08
CA THR A 974 6.27 78.17 -3.85
C THR A 974 5.40 77.56 -4.94
N LEU A 975 5.92 76.60 -5.68
CA LEU A 975 5.30 75.90 -6.83
C LEU A 975 5.02 74.48 -6.46
N PRO A 976 3.77 73.99 -6.63
CA PRO A 976 3.48 72.58 -6.46
C PRO A 976 4.08 71.73 -7.61
N LEU A 977 4.64 70.55 -7.25
CA LEU A 977 5.10 69.54 -8.17
C LEU A 977 4.13 68.32 -8.11
N LYS A 978 3.63 67.96 -9.26
CA LYS A 978 2.70 66.84 -9.43
C LYS A 978 3.20 65.82 -10.46
N GLY A 979 2.56 64.69 -10.61
CA GLY A 979 2.91 63.63 -11.54
C GLY A 979 3.73 62.52 -10.88
N THR A 980 4.71 62.02 -11.58
CA THR A 980 5.67 61.02 -11.08
C THR A 980 7.08 61.61 -11.07
N VAL A 981 7.96 60.94 -10.35
CA VAL A 981 9.40 61.33 -10.27
C VAL A 981 10.01 61.45 -11.67
N ASP A 982 9.69 60.49 -12.55
CA ASP A 982 10.24 60.41 -13.92
C ASP A 982 9.62 61.47 -14.88
N LYS A 983 8.41 61.95 -14.51
CA LYS A 983 7.65 62.98 -15.31
C LYS A 983 7.06 64.00 -14.37
N PRO A 984 7.91 64.84 -13.74
CA PRO A 984 7.43 65.90 -12.84
C PRO A 984 6.76 67.00 -13.62
N GLN A 985 5.65 67.52 -13.06
CA GLN A 985 4.90 68.64 -13.60
C GLN A 985 4.85 69.76 -12.58
N ILE A 986 5.22 70.98 -12.99
CA ILE A 986 5.06 72.17 -12.13
C ILE A 986 3.65 72.68 -12.35
N ASP A 987 2.89 72.82 -11.28
CA ASP A 987 1.53 73.32 -11.28
C ASP A 987 1.61 74.85 -11.05
N ILE A 988 1.50 75.63 -12.17
CA ILE A 988 1.53 77.07 -12.14
C ILE A 988 0.14 77.70 -12.03
N GLY A 989 -0.92 76.86 -11.84
CA GLY A 989 -2.34 77.34 -11.80
C GLY A 989 -2.76 78.31 -10.69
N LYS A 990 -1.87 78.62 -9.76
CA LYS A 990 -2.10 79.54 -8.64
C LYS A 990 -1.25 80.82 -8.66
N LEU A 991 -0.54 81.12 -9.75
CA LEU A 991 0.21 82.35 -9.91
C LEU A 991 -0.75 83.44 -10.45
N ALA A 992 -1.29 84.24 -9.51
CA ALA A 992 -2.43 85.12 -9.74
C ALA A 992 -2.12 86.51 -10.30
N GLU A 993 -1.09 86.67 -11.16
CA GLU A 993 -0.94 87.88 -11.94
C GLU A 993 -0.51 87.64 -13.39
N ASP A 994 -1.29 88.08 -14.31
CA ASP A 994 -1.24 87.77 -15.74
C ASP A 994 0.14 88.04 -16.44
N GLN A 995 0.94 88.92 -15.95
CA GLN A 995 2.25 89.22 -16.50
C GLN A 995 3.32 88.22 -16.10
N LEU A 996 3.34 87.71 -14.87
CA LEU A 996 4.23 86.71 -14.39
C LEU A 996 3.92 85.33 -15.03
N LYS A 997 2.68 85.14 -15.28
CA LYS A 997 2.15 83.91 -15.91
C LYS A 997 2.56 83.77 -17.35
N GLN A 998 2.54 84.85 -18.12
CA GLN A 998 2.98 84.86 -19.52
C GLN A 998 4.49 84.68 -19.67
N GLU A 999 5.30 85.32 -18.85
CA GLU A 999 6.77 85.20 -18.91
C GLU A 999 7.23 83.83 -18.42
N LEU A 1000 6.62 83.33 -17.37
CA LEU A 1000 6.86 81.87 -16.86
C LEU A 1000 6.40 80.89 -17.89
N GLN A 1001 5.20 81.05 -18.48
CA GLN A 1001 4.71 80.15 -19.53
C GLN A 1001 5.59 80.06 -20.73
N ASN A 1002 6.05 81.22 -21.22
CA ASN A 1002 6.93 81.33 -22.37
C ASN A 1002 8.31 80.72 -22.09
N GLN A 1003 8.85 80.83 -20.88
CA GLN A 1003 10.09 80.23 -20.45
C GLN A 1003 9.97 78.73 -20.18
N LEU A 1004 8.87 78.23 -19.55
CA LEU A 1004 8.56 76.88 -19.41
C LEU A 1004 8.31 76.17 -20.72
N GLN A 1005 7.54 76.78 -21.63
CA GLN A 1005 7.27 76.26 -22.94
C GLN A 1005 8.52 76.11 -23.78
N LYS A 1006 9.41 77.07 -23.79
CA LYS A 1006 10.76 76.98 -24.41
C LYS A 1006 11.65 75.92 -23.76
N GLY A 1007 11.57 75.77 -22.43
CA GLY A 1007 12.30 74.75 -21.72
C GLY A 1007 11.75 73.33 -22.01
N LEU A 1008 10.44 73.15 -22.11
CA LEU A 1008 9.77 71.93 -22.47
C LEU A 1008 9.96 71.52 -23.93
N GLU A 1009 9.87 72.47 -24.88
CA GLU A 1009 10.13 72.26 -26.32
C GLU A 1009 11.58 71.79 -26.59
N ASN A 1010 12.53 72.30 -25.84
CA ASN A 1010 13.92 71.82 -25.92
C ASN A 1010 14.09 70.40 -25.27
N LEU A 1011 13.21 69.98 -24.39
CA LEU A 1011 13.18 68.67 -23.78
C LEU A 1011 12.59 67.59 -24.70
N PHE A 1012 11.60 67.97 -25.54
CA PHE A 1012 10.94 67.02 -26.44
C PHE A 1012 11.57 66.92 -27.83
N LYS A 1013 12.62 67.70 -28.11
CA LYS A 1013 13.41 67.66 -29.36
C LYS A 1013 14.72 66.89 -29.31
N LYS A 1014 14.93 66.16 -28.23
CA LYS A 1014 15.90 65.10 -28.10
C LYS A 1014 15.09 63.79 -27.70
#